data_0085f58c7abce303f79f136f1d9506db
#
_entry.id   0085f58c7abce303f79f136f1d9506db
#
_cell.length_a   1.000
_cell.length_b   1.000
_cell.length_c   1.000
_cell.angle_alpha   90.00
_cell.angle_beta   90.00
_cell.angle_gamma   90.00
#
_symmetry.space_group_name_H-M   'P 1'
#
loop_
_entity.id
_entity.type
_entity.pdbx_description
1 polymer ?
#
loop_
_entity_poly.entity_id
_entity_poly.type
_entity_poly.pdbx_seq_one_letter_code
_entity_poly.pdbx_strand_id
1 'polypeptide(L)'
;MAYGNVANGAVIIQRKMNESPLSARFKADKTSKLFSVGKGIRLDGNGRYVLNADLNYLESKIDPRNSVKNYTRLTASARLDGKWLWNERNIHWNISSDYTGSFDDAKRDKDATVKEDSYKSDFNSLKIAGKWSMKFPAHLWIREVGVATSVSQQWEKMREIKSVSLNRPAAIATQTETGEFDGIYLPYNYVAQMDIDGKPLYVTASARTRLAFPLGVLQNAMNMGMEWNYQKNLGEGQVFDVTRPISESLSTRPRRFKDIPELQPFAFYAEEVLNLPVNRHKLAFTAGIRLQSLLGLDTKYKMQGKIYPDLRLDLQWSLPVSNGWDVSFSGGLGWISRMPTTAQLYPDFKYVDLIQLNYYHTNPDYRRINMMTYKWDNTNYQLEPARNMKWEVRADVSYKGNRLSITYFRERMNNAFDDITYYRSLAYKLYDPASIDGSALTAPPELSQLTYTNEYNLDVYSTQGNVMKVCKEGVEFQFASKRIESLKTRVTMYGAWIKTIYNSDSPQYKASSILLDNKQLKYVGLYNGDNGTESQAFNTNFMFDTYIQRLGLTFSTSAQCTWYTNRRNLWNNGVPVSYIDQSGETHPFREEDKNNIQLQHLVEKYSATYFERTTVPFYMDINLKASKRIGKYLNLAFYVNRLLGIYPDYTLRGVLQRRTSESPYFGMEMNLTF
;
A
#
# COMPACT_ATOMS: atom_id res chain seq x y z
N MET A 1 17.04 -14.84 2.49
CA MET A 1 16.69 -14.48 3.90
C MET A 1 16.93 -13.01 4.27
N ALA A 2 17.83 -12.29 3.63
CA ALA A 2 18.17 -10.89 3.94
C ALA A 2 16.98 -9.90 3.90
N TYR A 3 15.90 -10.24 3.21
CA TYR A 3 14.73 -9.39 3.07
C TYR A 3 13.50 -10.03 3.73
N GLY A 4 12.95 -9.35 4.72
CA GLY A 4 11.73 -9.74 5.43
C GLY A 4 10.57 -8.82 5.10
N ASN A 5 9.37 -9.15 5.59
CA ASN A 5 8.15 -8.34 5.45
C ASN A 5 7.70 -8.07 3.99
N VAL A 6 8.12 -8.91 3.04
CA VAL A 6 7.92 -8.75 1.58
C VAL A 6 7.03 -9.88 1.06
N ALA A 7 5.73 -9.70 1.08
CA ALA A 7 4.79 -10.72 0.62
C ALA A 7 4.76 -10.87 -0.92
N ASN A 8 5.07 -9.79 -1.66
CA ASN A 8 4.89 -9.74 -3.12
C ASN A 8 6.21 -9.65 -3.93
N GLY A 9 7.36 -9.87 -3.29
CA GLY A 9 8.68 -9.75 -3.92
C GLY A 9 9.40 -8.43 -3.57
N ALA A 10 10.68 -8.33 -3.93
CA ALA A 10 11.52 -7.17 -3.71
C ALA A 10 12.26 -6.78 -4.98
N VAL A 11 12.34 -5.48 -5.26
CA VAL A 11 13.17 -4.92 -6.32
C VAL A 11 14.43 -4.33 -5.70
N ILE A 12 15.59 -4.90 -6.03
CA ILE A 12 16.87 -4.46 -5.49
C ILE A 12 17.59 -3.62 -6.55
N ILE A 13 17.76 -2.32 -6.26
CA ILE A 13 18.46 -1.39 -7.14
C ILE A 13 19.90 -1.27 -6.67
N GLN A 14 20.83 -1.65 -7.52
CA GLN A 14 22.26 -1.44 -7.31
C GLN A 14 22.73 -0.24 -8.13
N ARG A 15 23.18 0.81 -7.46
CA ARG A 15 23.77 1.97 -8.13
C ARG A 15 25.18 1.65 -8.63
N LYS A 16 25.57 2.22 -9.78
CA LYS A 16 26.91 2.05 -10.33
C LYS A 16 27.96 2.65 -9.39
N MET A 17 29.07 1.95 -9.24
CA MET A 17 30.21 2.34 -8.39
C MET A 17 31.35 2.96 -9.20
N ASN A 18 31.26 2.98 -10.52
CA ASN A 18 32.29 3.50 -11.41
C ASN A 18 31.92 4.92 -11.86
N GLU A 19 32.93 5.61 -12.38
CA GLU A 19 32.70 6.87 -13.08
C GLU A 19 31.61 6.70 -14.14
N SER A 20 30.85 7.74 -14.38
CA SER A 20 29.86 7.79 -15.44
C SER A 20 30.05 9.09 -16.24
N PRO A 21 29.86 9.02 -17.56
CA PRO A 21 29.92 10.19 -18.40
C PRO A 21 28.88 11.23 -17.97
N LEU A 22 29.10 12.47 -18.31
CA LEU A 22 28.07 13.50 -18.17
C LEU A 22 26.87 13.10 -19.00
N SER A 23 25.73 12.95 -18.37
CA SER A 23 24.48 12.61 -19.02
C SER A 23 23.42 13.67 -18.72
N ALA A 24 22.68 14.05 -19.74
CA ALA A 24 21.51 14.92 -19.61
C ALA A 24 20.30 14.23 -20.28
N ARG A 25 19.16 14.26 -19.63
CA ARG A 25 17.92 13.69 -20.13
C ARG A 25 16.81 14.72 -20.08
N PHE A 26 16.09 14.81 -21.18
CA PHE A 26 14.82 15.53 -21.26
C PHE A 26 13.74 14.55 -21.68
N LYS A 27 12.63 14.55 -20.97
CA LYS A 27 11.41 13.81 -21.34
C LYS A 27 10.23 14.75 -21.25
N ALA A 28 9.40 14.75 -22.29
CA ALA A 28 8.15 15.51 -22.31
C ALA A 28 7.02 14.67 -22.85
N ASP A 29 5.86 14.80 -22.24
CA ASP A 29 4.61 14.22 -22.68
C ASP A 29 3.44 15.18 -22.40
N LYS A 30 2.21 14.73 -22.64
CA LYS A 30 1.00 15.53 -22.45
C LYS A 30 0.89 16.15 -21.06
N THR A 31 1.38 15.44 -20.04
CA THR A 31 1.11 15.77 -18.63
C THR A 31 2.36 16.12 -17.85
N SER A 32 3.55 15.78 -18.35
CA SER A 32 4.80 15.95 -17.58
C SER A 32 6.00 16.36 -18.42
N LYS A 33 6.92 17.07 -17.76
CA LYS A 33 8.25 17.41 -18.27
C LYS A 33 9.28 17.02 -17.22
N LEU A 34 10.27 16.25 -17.62
CA LEU A 34 11.37 15.81 -16.78
C LEU A 34 12.71 16.29 -17.36
N PHE A 35 13.50 16.93 -16.54
CA PHE A 35 14.90 17.24 -16.80
C PHE A 35 15.76 16.48 -15.81
N SER A 36 16.86 15.92 -16.29
CA SER A 36 17.79 15.17 -15.46
C SER A 36 19.20 15.40 -15.94
N VAL A 37 20.14 15.59 -15.02
CA VAL A 37 21.57 15.68 -15.30
C VAL A 37 22.32 14.90 -14.25
N GLY A 38 23.36 14.17 -14.67
CA GLY A 38 24.20 13.40 -13.76
C GLY A 38 25.59 13.15 -14.30
N LYS A 39 26.57 13.03 -13.40
CA LYS A 39 27.97 12.74 -13.70
C LYS A 39 28.61 11.93 -12.58
N GLY A 40 29.47 11.01 -12.95
CA GLY A 40 30.40 10.32 -12.04
C GLY A 40 31.84 10.73 -12.32
N ILE A 41 32.55 11.20 -11.29
CA ILE A 41 33.91 11.75 -11.38
C ILE A 41 34.83 10.89 -10.53
N ARG A 42 35.98 10.51 -11.08
CA ARG A 42 37.10 9.98 -10.27
C ARG A 42 37.76 11.13 -9.53
N LEU A 43 37.95 10.97 -8.23
CA LEU A 43 38.60 11.97 -7.39
C LEU A 43 40.11 11.74 -7.28
N ASP A 44 40.60 10.56 -7.65
CA ASP A 44 41.99 10.17 -7.64
C ASP A 44 42.41 9.49 -8.96
N GLY A 45 43.71 9.53 -9.30
CA GLY A 45 44.22 8.94 -10.55
C GLY A 45 44.03 7.41 -10.63
N ASN A 46 43.90 6.72 -9.50
CA ASN A 46 43.79 5.27 -9.42
C ASN A 46 42.32 4.80 -9.42
N GLY A 47 41.33 5.72 -9.43
CA GLY A 47 39.92 5.40 -9.37
C GLY A 47 39.48 4.69 -8.08
N ARG A 48 40.21 4.97 -6.98
CA ARG A 48 39.84 4.46 -5.64
C ARG A 48 38.62 5.17 -5.10
N TYR A 49 38.47 6.44 -5.42
CA TYR A 49 37.35 7.29 -4.98
C TYR A 49 36.58 7.80 -6.19
N VAL A 50 35.27 7.58 -6.17
CA VAL A 50 34.38 8.02 -7.23
C VAL A 50 33.19 8.75 -6.61
N LEU A 51 32.98 9.99 -7.06
CA LEU A 51 31.80 10.78 -6.71
C LEU A 51 30.79 10.73 -7.86
N ASN A 52 29.60 10.21 -7.61
CA ASN A 52 28.47 10.26 -8.51
C ASN A 52 27.44 11.27 -7.97
N ALA A 53 27.00 12.19 -8.82
CA ALA A 53 25.96 13.15 -8.48
C ALA A 53 24.93 13.25 -9.59
N ASP A 54 23.66 13.40 -9.23
CA ASP A 54 22.54 13.60 -10.14
C ASP A 54 21.50 14.58 -9.57
N LEU A 55 20.89 15.30 -10.49
CA LEU A 55 19.82 16.24 -10.23
C LEU A 55 18.68 15.99 -11.22
N ASN A 56 17.45 15.90 -10.71
CA ASN A 56 16.28 15.72 -11.53
C ASN A 56 15.20 16.74 -11.14
N TYR A 57 14.56 17.29 -12.13
CA TYR A 57 13.43 18.21 -11.98
C TYR A 57 12.25 17.68 -12.80
N LEU A 58 11.11 17.49 -12.16
CA LEU A 58 9.86 17.06 -12.77
C LEU A 58 8.78 18.11 -12.55
N GLU A 59 8.15 18.54 -13.62
CA GLU A 59 6.90 19.29 -13.59
C GLU A 59 5.78 18.39 -14.11
N SER A 60 4.68 18.24 -13.37
CA SER A 60 3.50 17.47 -13.78
C SER A 60 2.25 18.35 -13.71
N LYS A 61 1.48 18.36 -14.79
CA LYS A 61 0.23 19.11 -14.94
C LYS A 61 -0.78 18.24 -15.69
N ILE A 62 -1.54 17.45 -14.92
CA ILE A 62 -2.52 16.51 -15.51
C ILE A 62 -3.64 17.29 -16.20
N ASP A 63 -4.17 18.32 -15.53
CA ASP A 63 -5.11 19.27 -16.09
C ASP A 63 -4.67 20.68 -15.66
N PRO A 64 -4.36 21.59 -16.61
CA PRO A 64 -3.97 22.96 -16.29
C PRO A 64 -5.03 23.74 -15.50
N ARG A 65 -6.30 23.33 -15.58
CA ARG A 65 -7.42 23.93 -14.82
C ARG A 65 -7.57 23.33 -13.44
N ASN A 66 -7.12 22.10 -13.23
CA ASN A 66 -7.20 21.43 -11.93
C ASN A 66 -5.92 21.70 -11.14
N SER A 67 -6.02 22.66 -10.25
CA SER A 67 -4.91 23.13 -9.43
C SER A 67 -4.39 22.08 -8.43
N VAL A 68 -5.23 21.14 -7.99
CA VAL A 68 -4.91 20.13 -6.97
C VAL A 68 -4.04 18.99 -7.54
N LYS A 69 -4.06 18.77 -8.85
CA LYS A 69 -3.32 17.66 -9.49
C LYS A 69 -2.00 18.08 -10.15
N ASN A 70 -1.53 19.28 -9.89
CA ASN A 70 -0.28 19.80 -10.42
C ASN A 70 0.79 19.72 -9.33
N TYR A 71 1.95 19.15 -9.64
CA TYR A 71 3.06 19.11 -8.70
C TYR A 71 4.40 19.31 -9.40
N THR A 72 5.34 19.82 -8.62
CA THR A 72 6.76 19.94 -8.99
C THR A 72 7.57 19.03 -8.07
N ARG A 73 8.52 18.30 -8.64
CA ARG A 73 9.45 17.47 -7.86
C ARG A 73 10.89 17.78 -8.21
N LEU A 74 11.69 17.99 -7.18
CA LEU A 74 13.14 18.10 -7.27
C LEU A 74 13.76 16.92 -6.55
N THR A 75 14.69 16.21 -7.20
CA THR A 75 15.53 15.20 -6.54
C THR A 75 16.98 15.48 -6.79
N ALA A 76 17.78 15.41 -5.74
CA ALA A 76 19.24 15.55 -5.81
C ALA A 76 19.88 14.37 -5.08
N SER A 77 20.89 13.78 -5.69
CA SER A 77 21.59 12.63 -5.11
C SER A 77 23.10 12.84 -5.27
N ALA A 78 23.82 12.57 -4.21
CA ALA A 78 25.28 12.53 -4.21
C ALA A 78 25.76 11.25 -3.54
N ARG A 79 26.71 10.57 -4.13
CA ARG A 79 27.25 9.33 -3.61
C ARG A 79 28.76 9.28 -3.81
N LEU A 80 29.48 9.09 -2.72
CA LEU A 80 30.92 8.86 -2.68
C LEU A 80 31.19 7.39 -2.42
N ASP A 81 31.86 6.74 -3.34
CA ASP A 81 32.32 5.35 -3.26
C ASP A 81 33.84 5.32 -3.04
N GLY A 82 34.29 4.48 -2.12
CA GLY A 82 35.72 4.23 -1.88
C GLY A 82 36.00 2.73 -1.91
N LYS A 83 37.15 2.38 -2.55
CA LYS A 83 37.61 1.00 -2.62
C LYS A 83 39.13 0.95 -2.50
N TRP A 84 39.63 -0.02 -1.73
CA TRP A 84 41.07 -0.28 -1.66
C TRP A 84 41.35 -1.74 -1.31
N LEU A 85 42.55 -2.15 -1.59
CA LEU A 85 43.10 -3.45 -1.23
C LEU A 85 44.01 -3.32 -0.02
N TRP A 86 43.74 -4.09 1.05
CA TRP A 86 44.57 -4.14 2.25
C TRP A 86 44.83 -5.59 2.64
N ASN A 87 46.07 -6.02 2.58
CA ASN A 87 46.50 -7.40 2.85
C ASN A 87 45.58 -8.44 2.17
N GLU A 88 45.45 -8.36 0.84
CA GLU A 88 44.60 -9.20 0.00
C GLU A 88 43.08 -9.08 0.27
N ARG A 89 42.64 -8.20 1.18
CA ARG A 89 41.24 -7.95 1.50
C ARG A 89 40.72 -6.79 0.69
N ASN A 90 39.65 -7.01 -0.04
CA ASN A 90 38.98 -5.94 -0.78
C ASN A 90 37.98 -5.21 0.14
N ILE A 91 38.33 -3.98 0.46
CA ILE A 91 37.46 -3.09 1.25
C ILE A 91 36.71 -2.17 0.30
N HIS A 92 35.41 -2.10 0.51
CA HIS A 92 34.52 -1.20 -0.21
C HIS A 92 33.61 -0.48 0.77
N TRP A 93 33.46 0.82 0.60
CA TRP A 93 32.51 1.62 1.35
C TRP A 93 31.84 2.66 0.44
N ASN A 94 30.67 3.11 0.82
CA ASN A 94 30.01 4.25 0.21
C ASN A 94 29.22 5.05 1.25
N ILE A 95 29.11 6.34 0.99
CA ILE A 95 28.24 7.26 1.68
C ILE A 95 27.39 7.94 0.62
N SER A 96 26.09 8.01 0.83
CA SER A 96 25.17 8.69 -0.07
C SER A 96 24.25 9.64 0.69
N SER A 97 23.90 10.73 0.01
CA SER A 97 22.89 11.68 0.44
C SER A 97 21.87 11.83 -0.69
N ASP A 98 20.61 11.58 -0.39
CA ASP A 98 19.52 11.65 -1.33
C ASP A 98 18.46 12.64 -0.79
N TYR A 99 18.18 13.68 -1.54
CA TYR A 99 17.11 14.64 -1.26
C TYR A 99 15.97 14.48 -2.26
N THR A 100 14.73 14.56 -1.78
CA THR A 100 13.53 14.63 -2.61
C THR A 100 12.61 15.69 -2.04
N GLY A 101 12.26 16.69 -2.85
CA GLY A 101 11.22 17.66 -2.56
C GLY A 101 10.07 17.55 -3.57
N SER A 102 8.84 17.53 -3.12
CA SER A 102 7.63 17.55 -3.96
C SER A 102 6.71 18.64 -3.43
N PHE A 103 6.25 19.52 -4.32
CA PHE A 103 5.52 20.72 -3.98
C PHE A 103 4.24 20.78 -4.82
N ASP A 104 3.11 20.67 -4.15
CA ASP A 104 1.79 20.83 -4.71
C ASP A 104 1.21 22.15 -4.22
N ASP A 105 0.98 23.06 -5.15
CA ASP A 105 0.36 24.35 -4.86
C ASP A 105 -0.87 24.49 -5.74
N ALA A 106 -2.04 24.41 -5.11
CA ALA A 106 -3.31 24.56 -5.80
C ALA A 106 -3.43 25.98 -6.36
N LYS A 107 -3.35 26.10 -7.69
CA LYS A 107 -3.67 27.37 -8.35
C LYS A 107 -5.18 27.58 -8.23
N ARG A 108 -5.58 28.69 -7.62
CA ARG A 108 -6.98 29.08 -7.56
C ARG A 108 -7.54 29.18 -8.97
N ASP A 109 -8.69 28.58 -9.19
CA ASP A 109 -9.47 28.83 -10.38
C ASP A 109 -9.94 30.28 -10.33
N LYS A 110 -9.58 31.09 -11.32
CA LYS A 110 -9.95 32.51 -11.39
C LYS A 110 -11.45 32.70 -11.53
N ASP A 111 -12.13 31.69 -12.03
CA ASP A 111 -13.57 31.68 -12.29
C ASP A 111 -14.35 31.00 -11.15
N ALA A 112 -13.67 30.52 -10.09
CA ALA A 112 -14.33 29.92 -8.93
C ALA A 112 -15.15 30.96 -8.17
N THR A 113 -16.38 30.61 -7.84
CA THR A 113 -17.28 31.42 -7.00
C THR A 113 -16.80 31.56 -5.56
N VAL A 114 -16.06 30.55 -5.07
CA VAL A 114 -15.48 30.51 -3.72
C VAL A 114 -13.96 30.76 -3.82
N LYS A 115 -13.53 31.94 -3.38
CA LYS A 115 -12.14 32.42 -3.52
C LYS A 115 -11.22 31.99 -2.38
N GLU A 116 -11.77 31.58 -1.25
CA GLU A 116 -11.02 31.21 -0.05
C GLU A 116 -10.46 29.78 -0.09
N ASP A 117 -11.09 28.89 -0.87
CA ASP A 117 -10.67 27.50 -0.95
C ASP A 117 -9.25 27.38 -1.53
N SER A 118 -8.39 26.71 -0.80
CA SER A 118 -7.02 26.45 -1.24
C SER A 118 -6.48 25.16 -0.64
N TYR A 119 -5.57 24.53 -1.40
CA TYR A 119 -4.88 23.33 -0.98
C TYR A 119 -3.39 23.48 -1.27
N LYS A 120 -2.56 23.13 -0.30
CA LYS A 120 -1.12 23.09 -0.46
C LYS A 120 -0.56 21.85 0.21
N SER A 121 0.33 21.14 -0.49
CA SER A 121 1.02 19.96 0.04
C SER A 121 2.49 20.05 -0.30
N ASP A 122 3.33 20.07 0.72
CA ASP A 122 4.78 20.06 0.60
C ASP A 122 5.34 18.78 1.22
N PHE A 123 6.15 18.06 0.46
CA PHE A 123 6.89 16.90 0.93
C PHE A 123 8.37 17.12 0.72
N ASN A 124 9.16 16.94 1.76
CA ASN A 124 10.62 16.96 1.70
C ASN A 124 11.16 15.71 2.40
N SER A 125 12.19 15.11 1.85
CA SER A 125 12.88 13.96 2.42
C SER A 125 14.37 14.09 2.21
N LEU A 126 15.13 13.94 3.28
CA LEU A 126 16.59 13.82 3.24
C LEU A 126 16.98 12.45 3.79
N LYS A 127 17.67 11.66 2.98
CA LYS A 127 18.21 10.36 3.38
C LYS A 127 19.73 10.40 3.30
N ILE A 128 20.40 10.01 4.38
CA ILE A 128 21.83 9.75 4.43
C ILE A 128 22.02 8.26 4.68
N ALA A 129 22.85 7.60 3.87
CA ALA A 129 23.12 6.18 4.02
C ALA A 129 24.61 5.89 3.87
N GLY A 130 25.09 4.97 4.71
CA GLY A 130 26.45 4.45 4.69
C GLY A 130 26.44 2.93 4.53
N LYS A 131 27.40 2.42 3.76
CA LYS A 131 27.64 0.99 3.64
C LYS A 131 29.13 0.74 3.62
N TRP A 132 29.55 -0.25 4.37
CA TRP A 132 30.90 -0.75 4.40
C TRP A 132 30.91 -2.26 4.22
N SER A 133 31.88 -2.80 3.48
CA SER A 133 32.08 -4.23 3.34
C SER A 133 33.54 -4.56 3.12
N MET A 134 33.95 -5.72 3.67
CA MET A 134 35.28 -6.30 3.49
C MET A 134 35.12 -7.71 2.95
N LYS A 135 35.74 -8.00 1.81
CA LYS A 135 35.83 -9.34 1.24
C LYS A 135 37.21 -9.92 1.54
N PHE A 136 37.23 -11.12 2.01
CA PHE A 136 38.43 -11.87 2.40
C PHE A 136 38.91 -12.79 1.29
N PRO A 137 40.21 -13.20 1.30
CA PRO A 137 40.76 -14.18 0.38
C PRO A 137 40.03 -15.52 0.41
N ALA A 138 40.09 -16.24 -0.72
CA ALA A 138 39.33 -17.48 -0.89
C ALA A 138 39.79 -18.66 -0.01
N HIS A 139 40.95 -18.60 0.58
CA HIS A 139 41.46 -19.63 1.50
C HIS A 139 40.88 -19.50 2.93
N LEU A 140 40.32 -18.31 3.30
CA LEU A 140 39.68 -18.11 4.59
C LEU A 140 38.24 -18.58 4.55
N TRP A 141 37.72 -19.08 5.67
CA TRP A 141 36.31 -19.48 5.80
C TRP A 141 35.35 -18.31 5.90
N ILE A 142 35.80 -17.14 6.39
CA ILE A 142 35.04 -15.89 6.30
C ILE A 142 35.28 -15.29 4.92
N ARG A 143 34.21 -15.09 4.12
CA ARG A 143 34.28 -14.57 2.76
C ARG A 143 33.96 -13.07 2.68
N GLU A 144 33.01 -12.64 3.46
CA GLU A 144 32.59 -11.22 3.48
C GLU A 144 32.01 -10.85 4.84
N VAL A 145 32.32 -9.64 5.30
CA VAL A 145 31.65 -8.96 6.40
C VAL A 145 31.18 -7.60 5.88
N GLY A 146 29.98 -7.18 6.26
CA GLY A 146 29.44 -5.90 5.83
C GLY A 146 28.49 -5.29 6.85
N VAL A 147 28.47 -3.97 6.89
CA VAL A 147 27.55 -3.15 7.70
C VAL A 147 26.90 -2.12 6.80
N ALA A 148 25.62 -1.87 6.99
CA ALA A 148 24.91 -0.80 6.33
C ALA A 148 24.01 -0.08 7.31
N THR A 149 23.96 1.25 7.20
CA THR A 149 23.08 2.09 8.00
C THR A 149 22.46 3.17 7.14
N SER A 150 21.26 3.61 7.49
CA SER A 150 20.66 4.80 6.88
C SER A 150 19.77 5.53 7.87
N VAL A 151 19.72 6.86 7.72
CA VAL A 151 18.81 7.75 8.42
C VAL A 151 18.04 8.52 7.36
N SER A 152 16.72 8.53 7.45
CA SER A 152 15.84 9.32 6.57
C SER A 152 14.88 10.14 7.42
N GLN A 153 14.96 11.46 7.30
CA GLN A 153 14.02 12.39 7.88
C GLN A 153 13.12 12.91 6.77
N GLN A 154 11.82 12.89 7.02
CA GLN A 154 10.81 13.46 6.13
C GLN A 154 10.12 14.64 6.83
N TRP A 155 9.64 15.57 6.02
CA TRP A 155 8.80 16.71 6.43
C TRP A 155 7.63 16.78 5.47
N GLU A 156 6.46 16.54 5.99
CA GLU A 156 5.20 16.52 5.26
C GLU A 156 4.32 17.61 5.82
N LYS A 157 3.93 18.57 4.98
CA LYS A 157 3.01 19.62 5.36
C LYS A 157 1.88 19.69 4.37
N MET A 158 0.66 19.53 4.85
CA MET A 158 -0.54 19.76 4.08
C MET A 158 -1.36 20.86 4.76
N ARG A 159 -1.86 21.78 3.98
CA ARG A 159 -2.81 22.79 4.43
C ARG A 159 -4.00 22.80 3.49
N GLU A 160 -5.18 22.64 4.05
CA GLU A 160 -6.46 22.80 3.39
C GLU A 160 -7.21 23.96 4.03
N ILE A 161 -7.63 24.92 3.23
CA ILE A 161 -8.54 26.01 3.62
C ILE A 161 -9.81 25.83 2.81
N LYS A 162 -10.96 25.83 3.48
CA LYS A 162 -12.26 25.61 2.87
C LYS A 162 -13.30 26.55 3.42
N SER A 163 -14.08 27.17 2.53
CA SER A 163 -15.28 27.90 2.90
C SER A 163 -16.43 26.92 3.14
N VAL A 164 -16.99 26.97 4.33
CA VAL A 164 -18.12 26.13 4.74
C VAL A 164 -19.36 27.01 4.85
N SER A 165 -20.44 26.63 4.15
CA SER A 165 -21.74 27.28 4.20
C SER A 165 -22.80 26.26 4.59
N LEU A 166 -23.49 26.48 5.68
CA LEU A 166 -24.48 25.59 6.25
C LEU A 166 -25.88 26.01 5.85
N ASN A 167 -26.72 25.04 5.49
CA ASN A 167 -28.13 25.28 5.13
C ASN A 167 -29.08 25.19 6.34
N ARG A 168 -28.57 24.73 7.48
CA ARG A 168 -29.30 24.52 8.72
C ARG A 168 -28.38 24.73 9.93
N PRO A 169 -28.93 24.98 11.13
CA PRO A 169 -28.13 24.96 12.34
C PRO A 169 -27.46 23.60 12.52
N ALA A 170 -26.16 23.58 12.63
CA ALA A 170 -25.38 22.38 12.94
C ALA A 170 -24.61 22.63 14.25
N ALA A 171 -24.45 21.57 15.02
CA ALA A 171 -23.73 21.60 16.27
C ALA A 171 -22.72 20.47 16.36
N ILE A 172 -21.64 20.74 17.06
CA ILE A 172 -20.56 19.76 17.25
C ILE A 172 -20.14 19.67 18.72
N ALA A 173 -19.62 18.51 19.09
CA ALA A 173 -18.91 18.32 20.35
C ALA A 173 -17.42 18.59 20.16
N THR A 174 -16.81 19.23 21.15
CA THR A 174 -15.37 19.54 21.16
C THR A 174 -14.59 18.72 22.17
N GLN A 175 -15.27 17.91 22.96
CA GLN A 175 -14.70 17.16 24.09
C GLN A 175 -13.90 15.95 23.61
N THR A 176 -12.88 15.58 24.39
CA THR A 176 -11.97 14.47 24.13
C THR A 176 -12.11 13.32 25.14
N GLU A 177 -13.03 13.44 26.10
CA GLU A 177 -13.30 12.44 27.12
C GLU A 177 -14.77 12.02 27.10
N THR A 178 -15.06 10.84 27.66
CA THR A 178 -16.44 10.36 27.81
C THR A 178 -17.17 11.15 28.88
N GLY A 179 -18.38 11.63 28.54
CA GLY A 179 -19.20 12.38 29.48
C GLY A 179 -20.29 13.21 28.78
N GLU A 180 -21.11 13.88 29.62
CA GLU A 180 -22.14 14.84 29.21
C GLU A 180 -21.54 16.23 29.18
N PHE A 181 -21.57 16.89 28.03
CA PHE A 181 -20.98 18.25 27.83
C PHE A 181 -21.84 19.09 26.93
N ASP A 182 -21.76 20.41 27.15
CA ASP A 182 -22.36 21.36 26.22
C ASP A 182 -21.53 21.37 24.91
N GLY A 183 -22.20 21.23 23.79
CA GLY A 183 -21.66 21.41 22.45
C GLY A 183 -21.70 22.90 22.04
N ILE A 184 -21.31 23.14 20.80
CA ILE A 184 -21.35 24.47 20.20
C ILE A 184 -22.11 24.46 18.88
N TYR A 185 -22.89 25.51 18.62
CA TYR A 185 -23.46 25.73 17.29
C TYR A 185 -22.41 26.31 16.35
N LEU A 186 -22.27 25.74 15.18
CA LEU A 186 -21.40 26.29 14.15
C LEU A 186 -21.96 27.54 13.52
N PRO A 187 -21.12 28.52 13.16
CA PRO A 187 -21.55 29.65 12.32
C PRO A 187 -22.09 29.14 10.98
N TYR A 188 -23.11 29.83 10.43
CA TYR A 188 -23.65 29.46 9.12
C TYR A 188 -22.64 29.55 8.00
N ASN A 189 -21.74 30.53 8.07
CA ASN A 189 -20.66 30.71 7.11
C ASN A 189 -19.35 30.93 7.88
N TYR A 190 -18.35 30.14 7.57
CA TYR A 190 -17.02 30.27 8.14
C TYR A 190 -15.93 29.71 7.20
N VAL A 191 -14.71 30.16 7.42
CA VAL A 191 -13.54 29.60 6.78
C VAL A 191 -12.90 28.62 7.75
N ALA A 192 -12.80 27.37 7.31
CA ALA A 192 -12.13 26.29 8.02
C ALA A 192 -10.70 26.12 7.52
N GLN A 193 -9.78 25.78 8.43
CA GLN A 193 -8.42 25.43 8.09
C GLN A 193 -8.03 24.13 8.79
N MET A 194 -7.43 23.21 8.04
CA MET A 194 -6.82 21.99 8.55
C MET A 194 -5.37 21.92 8.09
N ASP A 195 -4.47 21.81 9.04
CA ASP A 195 -3.05 21.54 8.81
C ASP A 195 -2.71 20.10 9.21
N ILE A 196 -1.89 19.42 8.40
CA ILE A 196 -1.26 18.15 8.77
C ILE A 196 0.24 18.37 8.75
N ASP A 197 0.88 18.17 9.92
CA ASP A 197 2.34 18.25 10.09
C ASP A 197 2.88 16.86 10.41
N GLY A 198 3.50 16.22 9.42
CA GLY A 198 4.18 14.94 9.55
C GLY A 198 5.69 15.12 9.52
N LYS A 199 6.41 14.44 10.45
CA LYS A 199 7.88 14.41 10.50
C LYS A 199 8.38 12.99 10.73
N PRO A 200 8.12 12.05 9.80
CA PRO A 200 8.59 10.68 9.93
C PRO A 200 10.11 10.60 9.94
N LEU A 201 10.65 9.93 10.95
CA LEU A 201 12.06 9.55 11.07
C LEU A 201 12.20 8.05 10.91
N TYR A 202 13.05 7.62 9.98
CA TYR A 202 13.39 6.22 9.75
C TYR A 202 14.89 6.02 9.95
N VAL A 203 15.27 5.05 10.77
CA VAL A 203 16.64 4.61 10.95
C VAL A 203 16.73 3.13 10.64
N THR A 204 17.72 2.71 9.86
CA THR A 204 18.00 1.29 9.63
C THR A 204 19.45 1.00 9.92
N ALA A 205 19.73 -0.13 10.56
CA ALA A 205 21.07 -0.65 10.77
C ALA A 205 21.07 -2.15 10.46
N SER A 206 22.07 -2.62 9.74
CA SER A 206 22.21 -4.03 9.42
C SER A 206 23.67 -4.45 9.39
N ALA A 207 23.92 -5.68 9.83
CA ALA A 207 25.23 -6.33 9.74
C ALA A 207 25.04 -7.70 9.07
N ARG A 208 25.99 -8.08 8.22
CA ARG A 208 25.96 -9.36 7.53
C ARG A 208 27.33 -9.98 7.43
N THR A 209 27.38 -11.30 7.39
CA THR A 209 28.59 -12.05 7.09
C THR A 209 28.27 -13.19 6.13
N ARG A 210 29.26 -13.56 5.34
CA ARG A 210 29.23 -14.71 4.46
C ARG A 210 30.40 -15.63 4.82
N LEU A 211 30.08 -16.85 5.14
CA LEU A 211 31.01 -17.91 5.45
C LEU A 211 31.03 -18.96 4.32
N ALA A 212 32.14 -19.64 4.10
CA ALA A 212 32.20 -20.78 3.23
C ALA A 212 33.27 -21.77 3.76
N PHE A 213 32.87 -23.00 3.93
CA PHE A 213 33.72 -24.05 4.47
C PHE A 213 34.08 -25.06 3.38
N PRO A 214 35.29 -25.61 3.35
CA PRO A 214 35.65 -26.70 2.44
C PRO A 214 34.94 -27.98 2.86
N LEU A 215 34.02 -28.50 2.04
CA LEU A 215 33.29 -29.74 2.27
C LEU A 215 33.51 -30.72 1.11
N GLY A 216 34.75 -30.93 0.70
CA GLY A 216 35.12 -31.78 -0.43
C GLY A 216 34.58 -31.21 -1.75
N VAL A 217 33.78 -31.98 -2.49
CA VAL A 217 33.17 -31.55 -3.76
C VAL A 217 31.96 -30.63 -3.57
N LEU A 218 31.41 -30.56 -2.36
CA LEU A 218 30.26 -29.73 -2.02
C LEU A 218 30.72 -28.29 -1.80
N GLN A 219 30.21 -27.37 -2.61
CA GLN A 219 30.43 -25.93 -2.41
C GLN A 219 29.32 -25.38 -1.51
N ASN A 220 29.70 -24.80 -0.40
CA ASN A 220 28.74 -24.17 0.50
C ASN A 220 28.99 -22.69 0.69
N ALA A 221 27.94 -21.97 1.07
CA ALA A 221 28.02 -20.60 1.51
C ALA A 221 26.92 -20.32 2.53
N MET A 222 27.32 -20.00 3.75
CA MET A 222 26.41 -19.60 4.81
C MET A 222 26.35 -18.08 4.88
N ASN A 223 25.16 -17.51 4.67
CA ASN A 223 24.89 -16.08 4.82
C ASN A 223 24.15 -15.84 6.13
N MET A 224 24.68 -14.99 6.98
CA MET A 224 24.06 -14.62 8.25
C MET A 224 23.98 -13.10 8.37
N GLY A 225 22.99 -12.62 9.11
CA GLY A 225 22.92 -11.19 9.39
C GLY A 225 21.82 -10.83 10.35
N MET A 226 21.86 -9.58 10.76
CA MET A 226 20.85 -8.94 11.59
C MET A 226 20.44 -7.61 11.00
N GLU A 227 19.23 -7.21 11.28
CA GLU A 227 18.61 -5.97 10.82
C GLU A 227 17.79 -5.37 11.94
N TRP A 228 17.97 -4.10 12.20
CA TRP A 228 17.16 -3.29 13.10
C TRP A 228 16.64 -2.07 12.35
N ASN A 229 15.36 -1.82 12.50
CA ASN A 229 14.68 -0.67 11.93
C ASN A 229 14.01 0.11 13.07
N TYR A 230 14.01 1.42 12.95
CA TYR A 230 13.32 2.34 13.85
C TYR A 230 12.49 3.30 13.02
N GLN A 231 11.23 3.49 13.39
CA GLN A 231 10.37 4.47 12.77
C GLN A 231 9.51 5.18 13.80
N LYS A 232 9.48 6.51 13.71
CA LYS A 232 8.64 7.37 14.54
C LYS A 232 8.24 8.61 13.76
N ASN A 233 7.02 9.06 13.94
CA ASN A 233 6.59 10.35 13.42
C ASN A 233 6.72 11.40 14.53
N LEU A 234 7.51 12.45 14.29
CA LEU A 234 7.80 13.53 15.24
C LEU A 234 6.94 14.77 15.00
N GLY A 235 5.94 14.68 14.11
CA GLY A 235 5.08 15.79 13.72
C GLY A 235 3.95 16.09 14.71
N GLU A 236 3.36 17.27 14.57
CA GLU A 236 2.20 17.67 15.37
C GLU A 236 0.89 16.99 14.91
N GLY A 237 0.91 16.28 13.75
CA GLY A 237 -0.25 15.56 13.24
C GLY A 237 -1.33 16.46 12.65
N GLN A 238 -2.59 16.13 12.91
CA GLN A 238 -3.72 16.95 12.46
C GLN A 238 -3.96 18.10 13.45
N VAL A 239 -3.90 19.31 12.92
CA VAL A 239 -4.13 20.55 13.69
C VAL A 239 -5.23 21.35 13.00
N PHE A 240 -6.33 21.53 13.69
CA PHE A 240 -7.46 22.34 13.22
C PHE A 240 -8.25 22.91 14.40
N ASP A 241 -8.98 23.99 14.12
CA ASP A 241 -9.93 24.55 15.07
C ASP A 241 -11.19 23.68 15.11
N VAL A 242 -11.38 22.97 16.22
CA VAL A 242 -12.55 22.10 16.42
C VAL A 242 -13.88 22.88 16.38
N THR A 243 -13.85 24.19 16.57
CA THR A 243 -15.05 25.07 16.48
C THR A 243 -15.35 25.49 15.04
N ARG A 244 -14.46 25.26 14.10
CA ARG A 244 -14.57 25.53 12.66
C ARG A 244 -14.08 24.39 11.82
N PRO A 245 -14.73 23.22 11.90
CA PRO A 245 -14.29 22.03 11.18
C PRO A 245 -14.49 22.17 9.67
N ILE A 246 -13.70 21.45 8.89
CA ILE A 246 -13.82 21.43 7.41
C ILE A 246 -15.14 20.80 6.92
N SER A 247 -15.86 20.11 7.80
CA SER A 247 -17.18 19.52 7.56
C SER A 247 -18.00 19.50 8.85
N GLU A 248 -19.30 19.76 8.75
CA GLU A 248 -20.24 19.68 9.89
C GLU A 248 -20.33 18.28 10.52
N SER A 249 -19.95 17.25 9.79
CA SER A 249 -19.99 15.85 10.22
C SER A 249 -18.63 15.34 10.72
N LEU A 250 -17.64 16.20 10.92
CA LEU A 250 -16.32 15.80 11.38
C LEU A 250 -16.36 15.31 12.84
N SER A 251 -16.21 14.01 13.04
CA SER A 251 -16.18 13.35 14.36
C SER A 251 -14.77 13.10 14.89
N THR A 252 -13.73 13.45 14.11
CA THR A 252 -12.34 13.31 14.55
C THR A 252 -11.91 14.43 15.48
N ARG A 253 -10.91 14.18 16.31
CA ARG A 253 -10.26 15.16 17.18
C ARG A 253 -8.80 15.32 16.77
N PRO A 254 -8.15 16.46 17.04
CA PRO A 254 -6.72 16.64 16.78
C PRO A 254 -5.89 15.56 17.45
N ARG A 255 -4.96 14.94 16.70
CA ARG A 255 -4.04 13.92 17.20
C ARG A 255 -2.61 14.26 16.83
N ARG A 256 -1.75 14.31 17.82
CA ARG A 256 -0.31 14.55 17.62
C ARG A 256 0.36 13.26 17.20
N PHE A 257 1.07 13.25 16.07
CA PHE A 257 1.80 12.07 15.61
C PHE A 257 2.99 11.72 16.49
N LYS A 258 3.61 12.73 17.14
CA LYS A 258 4.73 12.51 18.08
C LYS A 258 4.35 11.73 19.34
N ASP A 259 3.07 11.71 19.69
CA ASP A 259 2.57 10.96 20.87
C ASP A 259 2.33 9.48 20.55
N ILE A 260 2.35 9.10 19.25
CA ILE A 260 2.27 7.69 18.83
C ILE A 260 3.62 7.04 19.08
N PRO A 261 3.67 5.86 19.76
CA PRO A 261 4.91 5.15 20.01
C PRO A 261 5.66 4.79 18.73
N GLU A 262 6.96 4.66 18.85
CA GLU A 262 7.81 4.17 17.75
C GLU A 262 7.56 2.69 17.46
N LEU A 263 7.93 2.28 16.24
CA LEU A 263 7.95 0.89 15.83
C LEU A 263 9.39 0.46 15.56
N GLN A 264 9.82 -0.66 16.19
CA GLN A 264 11.18 -1.14 16.13
C GLN A 264 11.25 -2.61 15.69
N PRO A 265 11.06 -2.91 14.38
CA PRO A 265 11.28 -4.26 13.86
C PRO A 265 12.75 -4.67 13.96
N PHE A 266 12.98 -5.85 14.53
CA PHE A 266 14.29 -6.50 14.58
C PHE A 266 14.22 -7.86 13.93
N ALA A 267 15.28 -8.24 13.22
CA ALA A 267 15.38 -9.57 12.65
C ALA A 267 16.81 -10.08 12.66
N PHE A 268 16.95 -11.38 12.89
CA PHE A 268 18.16 -12.17 12.65
C PHE A 268 17.86 -13.19 11.56
N TYR A 269 18.82 -13.47 10.68
CA TYR A 269 18.66 -14.50 9.65
C TYR A 269 19.95 -15.30 9.44
N ALA A 270 19.76 -16.56 9.07
CA ALA A 270 20.81 -17.45 8.61
C ALA A 270 20.30 -18.24 7.39
N GLU A 271 21.14 -18.41 6.39
CA GLU A 271 20.83 -19.09 5.13
C GLU A 271 22.04 -19.87 4.66
N GLU A 272 21.88 -21.15 4.44
CA GLU A 272 22.90 -22.02 3.87
C GLU A 272 22.57 -22.30 2.40
N VAL A 273 23.57 -22.12 1.54
CA VAL A 273 23.51 -22.43 0.10
C VAL A 273 24.48 -23.53 -0.19
N LEU A 274 24.00 -24.68 -0.63
CA LEU A 274 24.77 -25.85 -0.98
C LEU A 274 24.71 -26.09 -2.49
N ASN A 275 25.86 -26.19 -3.16
CA ASN A 275 25.95 -26.56 -4.57
C ASN A 275 26.73 -27.88 -4.71
N LEU A 276 26.07 -28.89 -5.26
CA LEU A 276 26.62 -30.19 -5.49
C LEU A 276 26.69 -30.46 -6.99
N PRO A 277 27.89 -30.44 -7.60
CA PRO A 277 28.09 -30.92 -8.95
C PRO A 277 28.11 -32.44 -8.94
N VAL A 278 27.21 -33.07 -9.73
CA VAL A 278 27.17 -34.56 -9.93
C VAL A 278 27.32 -34.82 -11.41
N ASN A 279 28.51 -35.17 -11.85
CA ASN A 279 28.86 -35.30 -13.27
C ASN A 279 28.52 -34.02 -14.05
N ARG A 280 27.55 -34.13 -14.98
CA ARG A 280 27.05 -32.98 -15.76
C ARG A 280 25.88 -32.24 -15.10
N HIS A 281 25.30 -32.82 -14.05
CA HIS A 281 24.18 -32.24 -13.33
C HIS A 281 24.68 -31.24 -12.25
N LYS A 282 23.88 -30.24 -11.95
CA LYS A 282 24.14 -29.34 -10.83
C LYS A 282 22.89 -29.30 -9.94
N LEU A 283 23.08 -29.68 -8.69
CA LEU A 283 22.07 -29.54 -7.65
C LEU A 283 22.44 -28.37 -6.77
N ALA A 284 21.50 -27.45 -6.58
CA ALA A 284 21.63 -26.37 -5.62
C ALA A 284 20.49 -26.47 -4.61
N PHE A 285 20.84 -26.44 -3.34
CA PHE A 285 19.90 -26.45 -2.22
C PHE A 285 20.13 -25.21 -1.37
N THR A 286 19.06 -24.52 -1.02
CA THR A 286 19.10 -23.38 -0.11
C THR A 286 18.13 -23.63 1.03
N ALA A 287 18.62 -23.51 2.26
CA ALA A 287 17.78 -23.56 3.46
C ALA A 287 18.07 -22.33 4.34
N GLY A 288 17.04 -21.70 4.84
CA GLY A 288 17.23 -20.51 5.66
C GLY A 288 16.12 -20.31 6.68
N ILE A 289 16.48 -19.59 7.72
CA ILE A 289 15.59 -19.14 8.78
C ILE A 289 15.74 -17.63 8.98
N ARG A 290 14.62 -16.95 9.17
CA ARG A 290 14.57 -15.55 9.62
C ARG A 290 13.73 -15.49 10.88
N LEU A 291 14.31 -14.97 11.94
CA LEU A 291 13.68 -14.74 13.22
C LEU A 291 13.32 -13.26 13.32
N GLN A 292 12.07 -12.93 13.53
CA GLN A 292 11.57 -11.56 13.56
C GLN A 292 10.87 -11.25 14.87
N SER A 293 11.04 -10.02 15.35
CA SER A 293 10.38 -9.51 16.58
C SER A 293 10.12 -8.02 16.44
N LEU A 294 9.18 -7.49 17.22
CA LEU A 294 8.99 -6.06 17.44
C LEU A 294 9.51 -5.72 18.84
N LEU A 295 10.51 -4.84 18.88
CA LEU A 295 11.08 -4.38 20.14
C LEU A 295 10.29 -3.17 20.66
N GLY A 296 10.31 -2.97 21.99
CA GLY A 296 9.73 -1.79 22.64
C GLY A 296 8.20 -1.73 22.68
N LEU A 297 7.49 -2.83 22.35
CA LEU A 297 6.03 -2.88 22.49
C LEU A 297 5.61 -2.87 23.97
N ASP A 298 4.47 -2.24 24.27
CA ASP A 298 3.83 -2.31 25.58
C ASP A 298 3.50 -3.76 25.95
N THR A 299 3.57 -4.08 27.24
CA THR A 299 3.30 -5.42 27.79
C THR A 299 1.88 -5.93 27.53
N LYS A 300 0.93 -5.06 27.22
CA LYS A 300 -0.44 -5.40 26.84
C LYS A 300 -0.50 -6.16 25.50
N TYR A 301 0.46 -5.93 24.59
CA TYR A 301 0.45 -6.60 23.29
C TYR A 301 0.87 -8.05 23.38
N LYS A 302 0.07 -8.94 22.80
CA LYS A 302 0.36 -10.38 22.68
C LYS A 302 1.71 -10.66 22.02
N MET A 303 2.17 -9.78 21.14
CA MET A 303 3.43 -9.89 20.40
C MET A 303 4.65 -9.46 21.22
N GLN A 304 4.49 -8.82 22.35
CA GLN A 304 5.60 -8.32 23.16
C GLN A 304 6.56 -9.46 23.54
N GLY A 305 7.85 -9.29 23.24
CA GLY A 305 8.89 -10.27 23.54
C GLY A 305 8.84 -11.57 22.70
N LYS A 306 7.91 -11.72 21.76
CA LYS A 306 7.82 -12.93 20.93
C LYS A 306 8.70 -12.85 19.69
N ILE A 307 9.19 -14.03 19.29
CA ILE A 307 9.99 -14.24 18.08
C ILE A 307 9.18 -15.09 17.10
N TYR A 308 9.11 -14.63 15.86
CA TYR A 308 8.37 -15.27 14.77
C TYR A 308 9.35 -15.83 13.72
N PRO A 309 9.43 -17.18 13.61
CA PRO A 309 10.35 -17.82 12.67
C PRO A 309 9.73 -17.95 11.26
N ASP A 310 10.47 -17.53 10.25
CA ASP A 310 10.20 -17.75 8.83
C ASP A 310 11.23 -18.71 8.26
N LEU A 311 10.78 -19.88 7.84
CA LEU A 311 11.62 -20.90 7.18
C LEU A 311 11.47 -20.76 5.66
N ARG A 312 12.56 -20.99 4.91
CA ARG A 312 12.56 -21.06 3.44
C ARG A 312 13.49 -22.16 2.97
N LEU A 313 12.99 -22.95 2.03
CA LEU A 313 13.69 -24.05 1.41
C LEU A 313 13.56 -23.92 -0.10
N ASP A 314 14.66 -23.99 -0.82
CA ASP A 314 14.69 -23.98 -2.28
C ASP A 314 15.61 -25.10 -2.79
N LEU A 315 15.17 -25.79 -3.85
CA LEU A 315 15.92 -26.81 -4.55
C LEU A 315 15.94 -26.45 -6.03
N GLN A 316 17.11 -26.51 -6.65
CA GLN A 316 17.27 -26.37 -8.08
C GLN A 316 18.09 -27.56 -8.64
N TRP A 317 17.61 -28.13 -9.72
CA TRP A 317 18.28 -29.19 -10.45
C TRP A 317 18.47 -28.75 -11.90
N SER A 318 19.72 -28.56 -12.31
CA SER A 318 20.09 -28.22 -13.70
C SER A 318 20.66 -29.44 -14.42
N LEU A 319 20.06 -29.76 -15.58
CA LEU A 319 20.40 -30.85 -16.43
C LEU A 319 21.01 -30.32 -17.74
N PRO A 320 22.28 -30.50 -18.01
CA PRO A 320 22.83 -30.25 -19.34
C PRO A 320 22.36 -31.38 -20.27
N VAL A 321 21.43 -31.09 -21.13
CA VAL A 321 20.98 -32.04 -22.17
C VAL A 321 21.86 -31.85 -23.39
N SER A 322 22.19 -32.92 -24.12
CA SER A 322 23.00 -32.87 -25.34
C SER A 322 22.35 -31.98 -26.42
N ASN A 323 23.14 -31.53 -27.41
CA ASN A 323 22.68 -30.79 -28.58
C ASN A 323 22.18 -29.34 -28.33
N GLY A 324 22.72 -28.67 -27.31
CA GLY A 324 22.44 -27.24 -27.05
C GLY A 324 21.13 -26.97 -26.30
N TRP A 325 20.59 -27.97 -25.63
CA TRP A 325 19.50 -27.84 -24.66
C TRP A 325 20.07 -27.72 -23.25
N ASP A 326 19.56 -26.79 -22.49
CA ASP A 326 19.70 -26.69 -21.04
C ASP A 326 18.32 -26.73 -20.41
N VAL A 327 18.12 -27.60 -19.44
CA VAL A 327 16.87 -27.77 -18.72
C VAL A 327 17.16 -27.67 -17.24
N SER A 328 16.36 -26.88 -16.50
CA SER A 328 16.41 -26.85 -15.05
C SER A 328 15.02 -26.88 -14.44
N PHE A 329 14.90 -27.57 -13.32
CA PHE A 329 13.73 -27.58 -12.47
C PHE A 329 14.08 -26.94 -11.14
N SER A 330 13.20 -26.14 -10.61
CA SER A 330 13.35 -25.61 -9.26
C SER A 330 12.02 -25.67 -8.50
N GLY A 331 12.11 -25.80 -7.20
CA GLY A 331 10.98 -25.78 -6.30
C GLY A 331 11.35 -25.06 -5.02
N GLY A 332 10.42 -24.26 -4.51
CA GLY A 332 10.59 -23.49 -3.27
C GLY A 332 9.38 -23.63 -2.37
N LEU A 333 9.65 -23.62 -1.06
CA LEU A 333 8.66 -23.59 0.00
C LEU A 333 9.11 -22.60 1.08
N GLY A 334 8.23 -21.73 1.54
CA GLY A 334 8.61 -20.80 2.60
C GLY A 334 7.42 -20.16 3.30
N TRP A 335 7.74 -19.63 4.48
CA TRP A 335 6.85 -18.81 5.26
C TRP A 335 7.39 -17.38 5.31
N ILE A 336 6.50 -16.42 5.26
CA ILE A 336 6.82 -14.99 5.32
C ILE A 336 5.85 -14.34 6.29
N SER A 337 6.37 -13.83 7.39
CA SER A 337 5.60 -13.06 8.36
C SER A 337 5.61 -11.58 8.01
N ARG A 338 4.43 -10.96 8.04
CA ARG A 338 4.23 -9.53 7.89
C ARG A 338 3.85 -8.93 9.24
N MET A 339 4.70 -8.07 9.77
CA MET A 339 4.43 -7.36 11.02
C MET A 339 3.32 -6.32 10.83
N PRO A 340 2.51 -6.03 11.87
CA PRO A 340 1.55 -4.95 11.84
C PRO A 340 2.25 -3.60 11.64
N THR A 341 1.55 -2.69 10.99
CA THR A 341 1.98 -1.30 10.81
C THR A 341 1.67 -0.45 12.06
N THR A 342 2.27 0.74 12.16
CA THR A 342 1.96 1.69 13.25
C THR A 342 0.47 2.01 13.32
N ALA A 343 -0.21 2.19 12.19
CA ALA A 343 -1.65 2.48 12.16
C ALA A 343 -2.51 1.31 12.67
N GLN A 344 -2.06 0.07 12.47
CA GLN A 344 -2.77 -1.12 12.97
C GLN A 344 -2.55 -1.34 14.47
N LEU A 345 -1.36 -1.00 14.99
CA LEU A 345 -1.06 -1.11 16.42
C LEU A 345 -1.63 0.03 17.24
N TYR A 346 -1.64 1.24 16.69
CA TYR A 346 -2.01 2.47 17.36
C TYR A 346 -3.07 3.23 16.55
N PRO A 347 -4.29 2.67 16.39
CA PRO A 347 -5.38 3.35 15.68
C PRO A 347 -5.81 4.62 16.42
N ASP A 348 -6.59 5.45 15.74
CA ASP A 348 -7.23 6.61 16.38
C ASP A 348 -8.34 6.16 17.33
N PHE A 349 -8.59 6.98 18.35
CA PHE A 349 -9.80 6.85 19.15
C PHE A 349 -11.02 7.17 18.28
N LYS A 350 -12.10 6.42 18.52
CA LYS A 350 -13.39 6.76 17.95
C LYS A 350 -14.19 7.61 18.96
N TYR A 351 -14.74 8.70 18.48
CA TYR A 351 -15.68 9.53 19.24
C TYR A 351 -17.09 9.38 18.68
N VAL A 352 -18.05 9.19 19.57
CA VAL A 352 -19.48 9.14 19.23
C VAL A 352 -20.17 10.20 20.03
N ASP A 353 -20.68 11.21 19.33
CA ASP A 353 -21.34 12.38 19.94
C ASP A 353 -22.86 12.24 19.73
N LEU A 354 -23.60 12.04 20.82
CA LEU A 354 -25.04 11.87 20.82
C LEU A 354 -25.70 13.14 21.37
N ILE A 355 -26.57 13.74 20.58
CA ILE A 355 -27.30 14.96 20.98
C ILE A 355 -28.32 14.59 22.05
N GLN A 356 -28.18 15.21 23.24
CA GLN A 356 -29.10 15.03 24.34
C GLN A 356 -30.15 16.15 24.38
N LEU A 357 -29.76 17.39 24.12
CA LEU A 357 -30.63 18.55 23.95
C LEU A 357 -30.17 19.34 22.73
N ASN A 358 -31.11 19.74 21.88
CA ASN A 358 -30.90 20.69 20.80
C ASN A 358 -31.98 21.78 20.90
N TYR A 359 -31.66 22.82 21.64
CA TYR A 359 -32.53 23.97 21.80
C TYR A 359 -31.97 25.18 21.04
N TYR A 360 -32.52 25.41 19.84
CA TYR A 360 -32.11 26.53 18.99
C TYR A 360 -33.10 27.69 19.12
N HIS A 361 -32.72 28.75 19.87
CA HIS A 361 -33.52 29.95 20.06
C HIS A 361 -33.07 31.03 19.08
N THR A 362 -33.97 32.01 18.74
CA THR A 362 -33.66 33.15 17.89
C THR A 362 -32.59 34.04 18.52
N ASN A 363 -32.71 34.32 19.85
CA ASN A 363 -31.63 34.93 20.60
C ASN A 363 -30.51 33.91 20.86
N PRO A 364 -29.27 34.18 20.38
CA PRO A 364 -28.13 33.27 20.59
C PRO A 364 -27.83 33.00 22.07
N ASP A 365 -28.07 33.95 22.97
CA ASP A 365 -27.76 33.83 24.40
C ASP A 365 -28.64 32.80 25.12
N TYR A 366 -29.76 32.40 24.51
CA TYR A 366 -30.70 31.43 25.08
C TYR A 366 -30.59 30.04 24.42
N ARG A 367 -29.63 29.86 23.49
CA ARG A 367 -29.39 28.57 22.83
C ARG A 367 -28.65 27.62 23.75
N ARG A 368 -29.03 26.36 23.72
CA ARG A 368 -28.28 25.28 24.36
C ARG A 368 -28.25 24.04 23.51
N ILE A 369 -27.06 23.48 23.33
CA ILE A 369 -26.84 22.16 22.79
C ILE A 369 -26.07 21.35 23.82
N ASN A 370 -26.60 20.21 24.24
CA ASN A 370 -25.93 19.30 25.15
C ASN A 370 -25.76 17.96 24.47
N MET A 371 -24.63 17.33 24.69
CA MET A 371 -24.22 16.07 24.03
C MET A 371 -23.61 15.14 25.03
N MET A 372 -23.87 13.82 24.83
CA MET A 372 -23.11 12.73 25.43
C MET A 372 -22.03 12.30 24.46
N THR A 373 -20.77 12.46 24.82
CA THR A 373 -19.61 11.99 24.07
C THR A 373 -19.14 10.67 24.64
N TYR A 374 -18.96 9.67 23.78
CA TYR A 374 -18.28 8.42 24.08
C TYR A 374 -16.94 8.36 23.34
N LYS A 375 -15.87 8.04 24.06
CA LYS A 375 -14.52 7.82 23.53
C LYS A 375 -14.17 6.34 23.60
N TRP A 376 -13.76 5.75 22.47
CA TRP A 376 -13.35 4.35 22.43
C TRP A 376 -11.92 4.19 21.94
N ASP A 377 -11.20 3.31 22.62
CA ASP A 377 -9.92 2.79 22.15
C ASP A 377 -10.17 1.61 21.21
N ASN A 378 -9.80 1.78 19.94
CA ASN A 378 -9.92 0.75 18.90
C ASN A 378 -8.71 -0.18 18.82
N THR A 379 -7.77 -0.09 19.78
CA THR A 379 -6.55 -0.89 19.77
C THR A 379 -6.85 -2.37 20.03
N ASN A 380 -6.37 -3.23 19.14
CA ASN A 380 -6.38 -4.68 19.35
C ASN A 380 -5.01 -5.17 19.86
N TYR A 381 -4.91 -5.40 21.13
CA TYR A 381 -3.70 -5.93 21.79
C TYR A 381 -3.42 -7.40 21.44
N GLN A 382 -4.36 -8.11 20.79
CA GLN A 382 -4.24 -9.53 20.40
C GLN A 382 -3.68 -9.73 18.99
N LEU A 383 -3.32 -8.65 18.29
CA LEU A 383 -2.73 -8.75 16.96
C LEU A 383 -1.47 -9.60 16.95
N GLU A 384 -1.33 -10.41 15.90
CA GLU A 384 -0.14 -11.19 15.59
C GLU A 384 0.33 -10.90 14.17
N PRO A 385 1.59 -11.19 13.79
CA PRO A 385 2.03 -11.05 12.41
C PRO A 385 1.19 -11.91 11.47
N ALA A 386 0.77 -11.34 10.35
CA ALA A 386 0.13 -12.10 9.29
C ALA A 386 1.15 -13.02 8.63
N ARG A 387 0.85 -14.31 8.51
CA ARG A 387 1.80 -15.33 8.02
C ARG A 387 1.35 -15.93 6.70
N ASN A 388 2.15 -15.73 5.65
CA ASN A 388 1.95 -16.27 4.32
C ASN A 388 2.84 -17.50 4.11
N MET A 389 2.23 -18.64 3.76
CA MET A 389 2.92 -19.81 3.26
C MET A 389 2.89 -19.79 1.73
N LYS A 390 4.05 -19.87 1.08
CA LYS A 390 4.17 -19.94 -0.37
C LYS A 390 4.97 -21.18 -0.76
N TRP A 391 4.51 -21.87 -1.81
CA TRP A 391 5.32 -22.84 -2.51
C TRP A 391 5.21 -22.64 -4.02
N GLU A 392 6.26 -22.99 -4.72
CA GLU A 392 6.32 -22.88 -6.17
C GLU A 392 7.16 -23.99 -6.78
N VAL A 393 6.83 -24.33 -8.02
CA VAL A 393 7.62 -25.19 -8.89
C VAL A 393 7.83 -24.50 -10.21
N ARG A 394 9.03 -24.60 -10.75
CA ARG A 394 9.44 -23.92 -11.97
C ARG A 394 10.24 -24.84 -12.88
N ALA A 395 9.98 -24.75 -14.17
CA ALA A 395 10.76 -25.36 -15.23
C ALA A 395 11.34 -24.26 -16.14
N ASP A 396 12.64 -24.32 -16.37
CA ASP A 396 13.35 -23.45 -17.30
C ASP A 396 13.94 -24.33 -18.42
N VAL A 397 13.69 -23.94 -19.66
CA VAL A 397 14.21 -24.62 -20.84
C VAL A 397 14.89 -23.60 -21.73
N SER A 398 16.12 -23.85 -22.11
CA SER A 398 16.81 -23.04 -23.09
C SER A 398 17.34 -23.90 -24.25
N TYR A 399 17.18 -23.40 -25.48
CA TYR A 399 17.60 -24.08 -26.70
C TYR A 399 18.09 -23.07 -27.73
N LYS A 400 19.36 -23.19 -28.12
CA LYS A 400 19.99 -22.37 -29.18
C LYS A 400 19.70 -20.85 -29.02
N GLY A 401 19.65 -20.37 -27.76
CA GLY A 401 19.43 -18.96 -27.43
C GLY A 401 17.95 -18.56 -27.25
N ASN A 402 17.00 -19.46 -27.46
CA ASN A 402 15.61 -19.29 -27.01
C ASN A 402 15.49 -19.78 -25.56
N ARG A 403 14.66 -19.10 -24.77
CA ARG A 403 14.43 -19.44 -23.36
C ARG A 403 12.95 -19.44 -23.07
N LEU A 404 12.49 -20.45 -22.35
CA LEU A 404 11.13 -20.58 -21.83
C LEU A 404 11.22 -20.90 -20.34
N SER A 405 10.49 -20.16 -19.53
CA SER A 405 10.29 -20.39 -18.10
C SER A 405 8.82 -20.51 -17.81
N ILE A 406 8.44 -21.51 -17.02
CA ILE A 406 7.07 -21.70 -16.54
C ILE A 406 7.13 -21.94 -15.04
N THR A 407 6.33 -21.20 -14.28
CA THR A 407 6.23 -21.32 -12.82
C THR A 407 4.78 -21.51 -12.43
N TYR A 408 4.49 -22.54 -11.65
CA TYR A 408 3.24 -22.64 -10.90
C TYR A 408 3.51 -22.31 -9.44
N PHE A 409 2.64 -21.52 -8.82
CA PHE A 409 2.77 -21.17 -7.41
C PHE A 409 1.42 -21.20 -6.69
N ARG A 410 1.50 -21.41 -5.39
CA ARG A 410 0.35 -21.26 -4.48
C ARG A 410 0.78 -20.59 -3.18
N GLU A 411 -0.02 -19.63 -2.77
CA GLU A 411 0.15 -18.87 -1.53
C GLU A 411 -1.10 -19.01 -0.67
N ARG A 412 -0.89 -19.18 0.64
CA ARG A 412 -1.98 -19.26 1.61
C ARG A 412 -1.65 -18.46 2.85
N MET A 413 -2.50 -17.52 3.18
CA MET A 413 -2.47 -16.73 4.40
C MET A 413 -3.81 -16.90 5.12
N ASN A 414 -3.77 -17.42 6.35
CA ASN A 414 -4.99 -17.73 7.11
C ASN A 414 -5.30 -16.69 8.19
N ASN A 415 -4.37 -15.76 8.44
CA ASN A 415 -4.43 -14.76 9.49
C ASN A 415 -4.02 -13.38 8.97
N ALA A 416 -4.45 -13.02 7.76
CA ALA A 416 -4.22 -11.69 7.21
C ALA A 416 -5.00 -10.64 8.02
N PHE A 417 -4.49 -9.41 7.99
CA PHE A 417 -5.14 -8.30 8.67
C PHE A 417 -6.41 -7.87 7.94
N ASP A 418 -7.48 -7.66 8.71
CA ASP A 418 -8.73 -7.09 8.26
C ASP A 418 -9.45 -6.38 9.40
N ASP A 419 -10.42 -5.56 9.08
CA ASP A 419 -11.24 -4.89 10.07
C ASP A 419 -12.28 -5.88 10.65
N ILE A 420 -12.34 -5.92 11.99
CA ILE A 420 -13.41 -6.57 12.72
C ILE A 420 -14.37 -5.48 13.19
N THR A 421 -15.60 -5.57 12.73
CA THR A 421 -16.65 -4.62 13.09
C THR A 421 -17.46 -5.13 14.27
N TYR A 422 -17.77 -4.25 15.20
CA TYR A 422 -18.62 -4.53 16.36
C TYR A 422 -19.66 -3.45 16.51
N TYR A 423 -20.76 -3.78 17.21
CA TYR A 423 -21.77 -2.82 17.62
C TYR A 423 -21.84 -2.73 19.15
N ARG A 424 -22.08 -1.54 19.64
CA ARG A 424 -22.37 -1.29 21.06
C ARG A 424 -23.62 -0.45 21.19
N SER A 425 -24.42 -0.77 22.20
CA SER A 425 -25.50 0.08 22.65
C SER A 425 -24.97 1.16 23.59
N LEU A 426 -25.31 2.42 23.28
CA LEU A 426 -24.88 3.60 24.01
C LEU A 426 -26.09 4.26 24.62
N ALA A 427 -26.18 4.24 25.94
CA ALA A 427 -27.27 4.87 26.68
C ALA A 427 -27.03 6.39 26.78
N TYR A 428 -28.05 7.17 26.54
CA TYR A 428 -28.02 8.62 26.73
C TYR A 428 -29.41 9.17 27.11
N LYS A 429 -29.43 10.31 27.75
CA LYS A 429 -30.65 11.03 28.04
C LYS A 429 -31.04 11.86 26.83
N LEU A 430 -32.28 11.77 26.40
CA LEU A 430 -32.85 12.68 25.40
C LEU A 430 -33.83 13.61 26.07
N TYR A 431 -33.44 14.86 26.23
CA TYR A 431 -34.28 15.92 26.85
C TYR A 431 -35.36 16.37 25.88
N ASP A 432 -36.53 16.61 26.40
CA ASP A 432 -37.67 17.10 25.63
C ASP A 432 -37.61 18.65 25.48
N PRO A 433 -37.34 19.22 24.28
CA PRO A 433 -37.33 20.66 24.06
C PRO A 433 -38.70 21.32 24.27
N ALA A 434 -39.82 20.56 24.16
CA ALA A 434 -41.16 21.08 24.37
C ALA A 434 -41.47 21.42 25.85
N SER A 435 -40.64 20.87 26.76
CA SER A 435 -40.73 21.22 28.19
C SER A 435 -40.18 22.62 28.53
N ILE A 436 -39.61 23.35 27.53
CA ILE A 436 -38.99 24.65 27.72
C ILE A 436 -40.00 25.78 27.42
N ASP A 437 -40.31 26.62 28.42
CA ASP A 437 -41.04 27.88 28.18
C ASP A 437 -40.08 28.93 27.63
N GLY A 438 -40.04 29.07 26.30
CA GLY A 438 -39.16 30.01 25.61
C GLY A 438 -39.46 31.51 25.94
N SER A 439 -40.65 31.81 26.40
CA SER A 439 -41.06 33.22 26.75
C SER A 439 -40.54 33.66 28.13
N ALA A 440 -40.22 32.70 29.00
CA ALA A 440 -39.75 32.94 30.35
C ALA A 440 -38.21 32.90 30.49
N LEU A 441 -37.49 32.62 29.40
CA LEU A 441 -36.02 32.46 29.44
C LEU A 441 -35.30 33.82 29.66
N THR A 442 -34.41 33.79 30.64
CA THR A 442 -33.43 34.86 30.89
C THR A 442 -31.99 34.41 30.72
N ALA A 443 -31.80 33.11 30.51
CA ALA A 443 -30.52 32.38 30.28
C ALA A 443 -30.79 31.11 29.47
N PRO A 444 -29.77 30.35 29.00
CA PRO A 444 -29.94 29.04 28.41
C PRO A 444 -30.71 28.09 29.35
N PRO A 445 -31.59 27.20 28.84
CA PRO A 445 -32.39 26.31 29.69
C PRO A 445 -31.53 25.38 30.52
N GLU A 446 -31.86 25.25 31.83
CA GLU A 446 -31.15 24.38 32.75
C GLU A 446 -31.60 22.90 32.57
N LEU A 447 -30.66 21.97 32.34
CA LEU A 447 -30.98 20.56 32.11
C LEU A 447 -31.71 19.90 33.29
N SER A 448 -31.40 20.33 34.50
CA SER A 448 -32.03 19.80 35.73
C SER A 448 -33.53 20.04 35.82
N GLN A 449 -34.04 21.02 35.06
CA GLN A 449 -35.45 21.40 35.03
C GLN A 449 -36.23 20.73 33.88
N LEU A 450 -35.54 20.01 32.99
CA LEU A 450 -36.12 19.41 31.80
C LEU A 450 -36.50 17.94 32.03
N THR A 451 -37.57 17.53 31.41
CA THR A 451 -37.94 16.11 31.32
C THR A 451 -37.05 15.44 30.27
N TYR A 452 -36.76 14.15 30.48
CA TYR A 452 -35.97 13.36 29.52
C TYR A 452 -36.46 11.92 29.45
N THR A 453 -36.17 11.27 28.35
CA THR A 453 -36.26 9.83 28.17
C THR A 453 -34.87 9.23 28.11
N ASN A 454 -34.73 7.98 28.61
CA ASN A 454 -33.50 7.21 28.41
C ASN A 454 -33.58 6.56 27.04
N GLU A 455 -32.64 6.89 26.18
CA GLU A 455 -32.54 6.35 24.83
C GLU A 455 -31.25 5.55 24.66
N TYR A 456 -31.26 4.71 23.64
CA TYR A 456 -30.11 3.90 23.25
C TYR A 456 -29.77 4.14 21.78
N ASN A 457 -28.49 4.23 21.49
CA ASN A 457 -27.98 4.28 20.14
C ASN A 457 -27.04 3.08 19.90
N LEU A 458 -27.35 2.29 18.86
CA LEU A 458 -26.46 1.23 18.41
C LEU A 458 -25.41 1.85 17.48
N ASP A 459 -24.18 1.93 17.94
CA ASP A 459 -23.09 2.48 17.14
C ASP A 459 -22.06 1.42 16.82
N VAL A 460 -21.41 1.60 15.65
CA VAL A 460 -20.43 0.70 15.08
C VAL A 460 -19.03 1.17 15.40
N TYR A 461 -18.15 0.25 15.77
CA TYR A 461 -16.71 0.51 15.83
C TYR A 461 -15.95 -0.63 15.17
N SER A 462 -14.76 -0.32 14.67
CA SER A 462 -13.89 -1.30 14.01
C SER A 462 -12.54 -1.35 14.70
N THR A 463 -11.99 -2.55 14.77
CA THR A 463 -10.62 -2.79 15.21
C THR A 463 -9.93 -3.71 14.22
N GLN A 464 -8.60 -3.61 14.10
CA GLN A 464 -7.83 -4.53 13.26
C GLN A 464 -7.77 -5.92 13.89
N GLY A 465 -7.88 -6.97 13.07
CA GLY A 465 -7.75 -8.36 13.50
C GLY A 465 -7.04 -9.24 12.49
N ASN A 466 -6.68 -10.44 12.91
CA ASN A 466 -6.06 -11.47 12.06
C ASN A 466 -7.12 -12.44 11.53
N VAL A 467 -8.13 -11.94 10.83
CA VAL A 467 -9.37 -12.67 10.49
C VAL A 467 -9.55 -12.96 9.00
N MET A 468 -8.72 -12.36 8.13
CA MET A 468 -8.83 -12.59 6.69
C MET A 468 -8.02 -13.82 6.26
N LYS A 469 -8.60 -14.62 5.39
CA LYS A 469 -7.97 -15.73 4.68
C LYS A 469 -7.76 -15.34 3.22
N VAL A 470 -6.56 -15.54 2.73
CA VAL A 470 -6.22 -15.29 1.32
C VAL A 470 -5.58 -16.56 0.76
N CYS A 471 -6.16 -17.07 -0.33
CA CYS A 471 -5.55 -18.13 -1.12
C CYS A 471 -5.31 -17.60 -2.53
N LYS A 472 -4.07 -17.64 -2.98
CA LYS A 472 -3.66 -17.20 -4.31
C LYS A 472 -2.91 -18.32 -5.00
N GLU A 473 -3.28 -18.63 -6.24
CA GLU A 473 -2.59 -19.61 -7.08
C GLU A 473 -2.46 -19.07 -8.49
N GLY A 474 -1.42 -19.50 -9.21
CA GLY A 474 -1.23 -19.03 -10.56
C GLY A 474 -0.16 -19.77 -11.34
N VAL A 475 -0.21 -19.56 -12.65
CA VAL A 475 0.81 -20.00 -13.61
C VAL A 475 1.39 -18.75 -14.24
N GLU A 476 2.70 -18.58 -14.13
CA GLU A 476 3.45 -17.52 -14.81
C GLU A 476 4.36 -18.16 -15.85
N PHE A 477 4.47 -17.51 -17.00
CA PHE A 477 5.40 -17.96 -18.02
C PHE A 477 6.10 -16.78 -18.70
N GLN A 478 7.32 -17.04 -19.13
CA GLN A 478 8.13 -16.11 -19.87
C GLN A 478 8.82 -16.86 -21.03
N PHE A 479 8.71 -16.29 -22.23
CA PHE A 479 9.44 -16.75 -23.40
C PHE A 479 10.29 -15.60 -23.95
N ALA A 480 11.55 -15.88 -24.29
CA ALA A 480 12.42 -14.93 -24.97
C ALA A 480 13.11 -15.65 -26.14
N SER A 481 12.88 -15.18 -27.35
CA SER A 481 13.49 -15.73 -28.54
C SER A 481 14.97 -15.30 -28.66
N LYS A 482 15.78 -16.12 -29.33
CA LYS A 482 16.96 -15.61 -30.03
C LYS A 482 16.53 -14.50 -30.99
N ARG A 483 17.41 -13.57 -31.29
CA ARG A 483 17.16 -12.59 -32.35
C ARG A 483 16.91 -13.30 -33.70
N ILE A 484 15.77 -13.02 -34.31
CA ILE A 484 15.38 -13.48 -35.64
C ILE A 484 16.10 -12.57 -36.66
N GLU A 485 17.16 -13.09 -37.28
CA GLU A 485 18.05 -12.26 -38.08
C GLU A 485 17.39 -11.70 -39.35
N SER A 486 16.44 -12.40 -39.95
CA SER A 486 15.67 -11.91 -41.10
C SER A 486 14.82 -10.68 -40.79
N LEU A 487 14.25 -10.64 -39.58
CA LEU A 487 13.40 -9.54 -39.10
C LEU A 487 14.17 -8.53 -38.26
N LYS A 488 15.44 -8.83 -37.90
CA LYS A 488 16.24 -8.06 -36.95
C LYS A 488 15.54 -7.87 -35.59
N THR A 489 14.63 -8.78 -35.25
CA THR A 489 13.69 -8.65 -34.11
C THR A 489 13.93 -9.72 -33.07
N ARG A 490 13.84 -9.37 -31.79
CA ARG A 490 13.69 -10.28 -30.67
C ARG A 490 12.24 -10.24 -30.22
N VAL A 491 11.68 -11.41 -29.96
CA VAL A 491 10.33 -11.56 -29.40
C VAL A 491 10.47 -11.97 -27.94
N THR A 492 9.78 -11.25 -27.07
CA THR A 492 9.64 -11.60 -25.65
C THR A 492 8.15 -11.65 -25.31
N MET A 493 7.74 -12.68 -24.60
CA MET A 493 6.37 -12.87 -24.15
C MET A 493 6.35 -13.14 -22.66
N TYR A 494 5.50 -12.44 -21.94
CA TYR A 494 5.19 -12.70 -20.54
C TYR A 494 3.72 -13.00 -20.43
N GLY A 495 3.35 -13.93 -19.55
CA GLY A 495 1.96 -14.20 -19.27
C GLY A 495 1.78 -14.69 -17.86
N ALA A 496 0.60 -14.41 -17.32
CA ALA A 496 0.20 -14.88 -16.00
C ALA A 496 -1.31 -15.19 -15.98
N TRP A 497 -1.65 -16.36 -15.49
CA TRP A 497 -2.96 -16.70 -15.00
C TRP A 497 -2.93 -16.70 -13.48
N ILE A 498 -3.79 -15.92 -12.85
CA ILE A 498 -3.85 -15.78 -11.39
C ILE A 498 -5.28 -15.95 -10.93
N LYS A 499 -5.47 -16.75 -9.89
CA LYS A 499 -6.73 -16.89 -9.16
C LYS A 499 -6.50 -16.52 -7.70
N THR A 500 -7.36 -15.66 -7.16
CA THR A 500 -7.31 -15.22 -5.78
C THR A 500 -8.68 -15.42 -5.13
N ILE A 501 -8.68 -16.01 -3.95
CA ILE A 501 -9.86 -16.16 -3.09
C ILE A 501 -9.57 -15.39 -1.80
N TYR A 502 -10.44 -14.43 -1.49
CA TYR A 502 -10.50 -13.73 -0.21
C TYR A 502 -11.69 -14.25 0.56
N ASN A 503 -11.51 -14.57 1.83
CA ASN A 503 -12.56 -14.94 2.75
C ASN A 503 -12.25 -14.40 4.15
N SER A 504 -13.24 -14.06 4.95
CA SER A 504 -13.05 -13.56 6.30
C SER A 504 -13.76 -14.48 7.29
N ASP A 505 -13.10 -14.80 8.40
CA ASP A 505 -13.70 -15.48 9.54
C ASP A 505 -14.37 -14.48 10.50
N SER A 506 -14.26 -13.17 10.23
CA SER A 506 -14.91 -12.15 11.04
C SER A 506 -16.41 -12.22 10.86
N PRO A 507 -17.18 -12.22 11.96
CA PRO A 507 -18.62 -12.05 11.89
C PRO A 507 -18.96 -10.77 11.12
N GLN A 508 -19.96 -10.84 10.25
CA GLN A 508 -20.47 -9.69 9.51
C GLN A 508 -21.66 -9.12 10.23
N TYR A 509 -21.59 -7.84 10.57
CA TYR A 509 -22.69 -7.13 11.20
C TYR A 509 -23.39 -6.24 10.18
N LYS A 510 -24.71 -6.28 10.13
CA LYS A 510 -25.52 -5.42 9.27
C LYS A 510 -26.68 -4.83 10.06
N ALA A 511 -26.69 -3.51 10.17
CA ALA A 511 -27.80 -2.80 10.79
C ALA A 511 -29.00 -2.75 9.84
N SER A 512 -30.21 -2.87 10.39
CA SER A 512 -31.42 -2.64 9.63
C SER A 512 -31.53 -1.19 9.20
N SER A 513 -31.84 -0.94 7.93
CA SER A 513 -32.13 0.39 7.39
C SER A 513 -33.62 0.64 7.20
N ILE A 514 -34.48 -0.25 7.68
CA ILE A 514 -35.91 -0.23 7.47
C ILE A 514 -36.57 0.72 8.47
N LEU A 515 -37.54 1.50 7.98
CA LEU A 515 -38.47 2.27 8.78
C LEU A 515 -39.78 1.50 8.92
N LEU A 516 -40.18 1.26 10.15
CA LEU A 516 -41.49 0.71 10.47
C LEU A 516 -42.29 1.75 11.27
N ASP A 517 -43.46 2.15 10.83
CA ASP A 517 -44.26 3.23 11.43
C ASP A 517 -43.49 4.53 11.69
N ASN A 518 -42.68 4.97 10.68
CA ASN A 518 -41.79 6.10 10.72
C ASN A 518 -40.66 6.05 11.78
N LYS A 519 -40.45 4.88 12.40
CA LYS A 519 -39.34 4.64 13.33
C LYS A 519 -38.33 3.69 12.69
N GLN A 520 -37.04 4.03 12.74
CA GLN A 520 -35.99 3.14 12.30
C GLN A 520 -35.93 1.92 13.21
N LEU A 521 -35.90 0.73 12.61
CA LEU A 521 -35.67 -0.50 13.35
C LEU A 521 -34.22 -0.54 13.83
N LYS A 522 -34.03 -0.64 15.15
CA LYS A 522 -32.71 -0.63 15.79
C LYS A 522 -32.25 -2.06 16.10
N TYR A 523 -32.14 -2.89 15.05
CA TYR A 523 -31.61 -4.26 15.14
C TYR A 523 -30.39 -4.41 14.25
N VAL A 524 -29.42 -5.20 14.68
CA VAL A 524 -28.21 -5.52 13.92
C VAL A 524 -28.10 -7.03 13.77
N GLY A 525 -28.20 -7.53 12.55
CA GLY A 525 -28.00 -8.93 12.24
C GLY A 525 -26.52 -9.30 12.27
N LEU A 526 -26.21 -10.46 12.84
CA LEU A 526 -24.87 -11.08 12.87
C LEU A 526 -24.88 -12.29 11.96
N TYR A 527 -24.01 -12.28 10.95
CA TYR A 527 -23.90 -13.32 9.92
C TYR A 527 -22.56 -14.05 10.04
N ASN A 528 -22.52 -15.31 9.61
CA ASN A 528 -21.26 -16.03 9.51
C ASN A 528 -20.30 -15.33 8.56
N GLY A 529 -19.01 -15.34 8.89
CA GLY A 529 -17.95 -14.67 8.15
C GLY A 529 -17.59 -15.25 6.78
N ASP A 530 -18.48 -16.04 6.16
CA ASP A 530 -18.23 -16.71 4.86
C ASP A 530 -18.43 -15.79 3.64
N ASN A 531 -18.41 -14.49 3.85
CA ASN A 531 -18.48 -13.50 2.78
C ASN A 531 -17.13 -13.33 2.11
N GLY A 532 -16.91 -14.04 1.03
CA GLY A 532 -15.68 -13.96 0.28
C GLY A 532 -15.90 -13.59 -1.17
N THR A 533 -14.78 -13.36 -1.86
CA THR A 533 -14.76 -13.14 -3.30
C THR A 533 -13.70 -14.01 -3.95
N GLU A 534 -14.03 -14.56 -5.13
CA GLU A 534 -13.07 -15.20 -6.02
C GLU A 534 -12.84 -14.30 -7.23
N SER A 535 -11.59 -14.06 -7.57
CA SER A 535 -11.19 -13.35 -8.78
C SER A 535 -10.17 -14.15 -9.57
N GLN A 536 -10.24 -14.07 -10.89
CA GLN A 536 -9.30 -14.69 -11.81
C GLN A 536 -8.95 -13.71 -12.93
N ALA A 537 -7.71 -13.74 -13.37
CA ALA A 537 -7.27 -12.97 -14.53
C ALA A 537 -6.26 -13.77 -15.35
N PHE A 538 -6.33 -13.65 -16.66
CA PHE A 538 -5.31 -14.15 -17.58
C PHE A 538 -4.82 -13.02 -18.47
N ASN A 539 -3.54 -12.68 -18.35
CA ASN A 539 -2.91 -11.59 -19.08
C ASN A 539 -1.67 -12.10 -19.82
N THR A 540 -1.39 -11.52 -20.98
CA THR A 540 -0.14 -11.71 -21.71
C THR A 540 0.38 -10.38 -22.24
N ASN A 541 1.69 -10.23 -22.29
CA ASN A 541 2.35 -9.10 -22.90
C ASN A 541 3.36 -9.62 -23.94
N PHE A 542 3.18 -9.25 -25.20
CA PHE A 542 4.09 -9.54 -26.30
C PHE A 542 4.95 -8.31 -26.57
N MET A 543 6.27 -8.49 -26.61
CA MET A 543 7.23 -7.42 -26.91
C MET A 543 8.05 -7.80 -28.13
N PHE A 544 8.15 -6.89 -29.07
CA PHE A 544 8.89 -7.02 -30.32
C PHE A 544 9.94 -5.90 -30.36
N ASP A 545 11.21 -6.27 -30.16
CA ASP A 545 12.33 -5.33 -30.22
C ASP A 545 13.10 -5.52 -31.52
N THR A 546 12.93 -4.58 -32.44
CA THR A 546 13.57 -4.56 -33.76
C THR A 546 14.68 -3.52 -33.78
N TYR A 547 15.92 -3.96 -34.02
CA TYR A 547 17.07 -3.07 -34.11
C TYR A 547 17.68 -3.10 -35.52
N ILE A 548 17.64 -1.96 -36.20
CA ILE A 548 18.19 -1.73 -37.56
C ILE A 548 19.53 -1.00 -37.40
N GLN A 549 20.59 -1.78 -37.34
CA GLN A 549 21.93 -1.30 -37.03
C GLN A 549 22.43 -0.20 -38.00
N ARG A 550 22.23 -0.36 -39.30
CA ARG A 550 22.64 0.61 -40.35
C ARG A 550 22.05 1.98 -40.14
N LEU A 551 20.84 2.04 -39.60
CA LEU A 551 20.11 3.29 -39.37
C LEU A 551 20.21 3.79 -37.93
N GLY A 552 20.77 2.98 -36.99
CA GLY A 552 20.73 3.29 -35.56
C GLY A 552 19.32 3.44 -35.01
N LEU A 553 18.36 2.72 -35.61
CA LEU A 553 16.94 2.76 -35.22
C LEU A 553 16.57 1.54 -34.41
N THR A 554 15.82 1.76 -33.34
CA THR A 554 15.19 0.71 -32.55
C THR A 554 13.68 0.96 -32.51
N PHE A 555 12.89 -0.06 -32.84
CA PHE A 555 11.45 -0.06 -32.64
C PHE A 555 11.12 -1.09 -31.56
N SER A 556 10.43 -0.67 -30.51
CA SER A 556 9.88 -1.55 -29.48
C SER A 556 8.36 -1.45 -29.53
N THR A 557 7.72 -2.52 -29.96
CA THR A 557 6.26 -2.65 -29.99
C THR A 557 5.84 -3.60 -28.89
N SER A 558 4.82 -3.24 -28.11
CA SER A 558 4.22 -4.16 -27.14
C SER A 558 2.73 -4.28 -27.35
N ALA A 559 2.21 -5.51 -27.26
CA ALA A 559 0.78 -5.80 -27.25
C ALA A 559 0.43 -6.37 -25.87
N GLN A 560 -0.31 -5.59 -25.09
CA GLN A 560 -0.76 -5.95 -23.74
C GLN A 560 -2.17 -6.50 -23.84
N CYS A 561 -2.31 -7.81 -23.68
CA CYS A 561 -3.56 -8.53 -23.81
C CYS A 561 -4.09 -8.93 -22.44
N THR A 562 -5.33 -8.58 -22.14
CA THR A 562 -6.12 -9.22 -21.08
C THR A 562 -7.12 -10.13 -21.77
N TRP A 563 -6.97 -11.44 -21.56
CA TRP A 563 -7.83 -12.45 -22.17
C TRP A 563 -9.18 -12.52 -21.51
N TYR A 564 -9.16 -12.43 -20.17
CA TYR A 564 -10.36 -12.27 -19.36
C TYR A 564 -10.01 -11.85 -17.93
N THR A 565 -10.97 -11.23 -17.26
CA THR A 565 -11.03 -11.09 -15.82
C THR A 565 -12.38 -11.59 -15.33
N ASN A 566 -12.34 -12.46 -14.32
CA ASN A 566 -13.54 -13.02 -13.70
C ASN A 566 -13.61 -12.59 -12.25
N ARG A 567 -14.83 -12.36 -11.77
CA ARG A 567 -15.12 -12.15 -10.35
C ARG A 567 -16.46 -12.76 -9.98
N ARG A 568 -16.54 -13.35 -8.79
CA ARG A 568 -17.79 -13.77 -8.16
C ARG A 568 -17.73 -13.58 -6.66
N ASN A 569 -18.87 -13.37 -6.03
CA ASN A 569 -19.02 -13.49 -4.60
C ASN A 569 -19.14 -14.99 -4.23
N LEU A 570 -18.57 -15.39 -3.09
CA LEU A 570 -18.76 -16.73 -2.56
C LEU A 570 -20.18 -16.83 -1.98
N TRP A 571 -20.72 -18.04 -2.02
CA TRP A 571 -22.10 -18.28 -1.62
C TRP A 571 -22.32 -18.00 -0.13
N ASN A 572 -23.46 -17.36 0.18
CA ASN A 572 -23.95 -17.09 1.52
C ASN A 572 -25.49 -17.22 1.52
N ASN A 573 -26.07 -17.77 2.58
CA ASN A 573 -27.51 -17.95 2.68
C ASN A 573 -28.27 -16.67 3.06
N GLY A 574 -27.58 -15.63 3.50
CA GLY A 574 -28.20 -14.36 3.91
C GLY A 574 -28.96 -14.40 5.23
N VAL A 575 -28.95 -15.52 5.95
CA VAL A 575 -29.64 -15.64 7.22
C VAL A 575 -28.70 -15.34 8.38
N PRO A 576 -29.06 -14.41 9.28
CA PRO A 576 -28.21 -14.15 10.45
C PRO A 576 -28.23 -15.35 11.41
N VAL A 577 -27.11 -15.54 12.14
CA VAL A 577 -27.04 -16.56 13.21
C VAL A 577 -27.56 -16.01 14.54
N SER A 578 -27.48 -14.69 14.71
CA SER A 578 -28.00 -13.96 15.86
C SER A 578 -28.28 -12.51 15.49
N TYR A 579 -28.88 -11.75 16.38
CA TYR A 579 -29.09 -10.32 16.23
C TYR A 579 -28.85 -9.60 17.56
N ILE A 580 -28.47 -8.33 17.46
CA ILE A 580 -28.34 -7.41 18.59
C ILE A 580 -29.56 -6.51 18.58
N ASP A 581 -30.21 -6.37 19.73
CA ASP A 581 -31.33 -5.46 19.91
C ASP A 581 -30.88 -4.05 20.30
N GLN A 582 -31.81 -3.14 20.50
CA GLN A 582 -31.54 -1.76 20.85
C GLN A 582 -30.81 -1.61 22.20
N SER A 583 -31.01 -2.52 23.15
CA SER A 583 -30.33 -2.52 24.44
C SER A 583 -28.88 -3.00 24.35
N GLY A 584 -28.50 -3.61 23.21
CA GLY A 584 -27.19 -4.23 22.98
C GLY A 584 -27.14 -5.70 23.39
N GLU A 585 -28.26 -6.30 23.72
CA GLU A 585 -28.36 -7.71 24.06
C GLU A 585 -28.38 -8.56 22.78
N THR A 586 -27.64 -9.67 22.80
CA THR A 586 -27.53 -10.57 21.66
C THR A 586 -28.48 -11.73 21.81
N HIS A 587 -29.33 -11.93 20.82
CA HIS A 587 -30.33 -12.99 20.74
C HIS A 587 -30.01 -13.95 19.60
N PRO A 588 -30.21 -15.27 19.74
CA PRO A 588 -30.14 -16.21 18.62
C PRO A 588 -31.24 -15.92 17.61
N PHE A 589 -30.92 -15.90 16.31
CA PHE A 589 -31.94 -15.77 15.25
C PHE A 589 -32.53 -17.14 14.93
N ARG A 590 -33.83 -17.30 15.11
CA ARG A 590 -34.54 -18.55 14.94
C ARG A 590 -35.37 -18.59 13.65
N GLU A 591 -35.82 -19.75 13.26
CA GLU A 591 -36.62 -19.91 12.03
C GLU A 591 -37.95 -19.12 12.10
N GLU A 592 -38.56 -19.02 13.28
CA GLU A 592 -39.77 -18.24 13.55
C GLU A 592 -39.56 -16.73 13.35
N ASP A 593 -38.32 -16.22 13.57
CA ASP A 593 -37.97 -14.80 13.44
C ASP A 593 -38.04 -14.33 11.98
N LYS A 594 -37.95 -15.22 11.02
CA LYS A 594 -38.13 -14.90 9.59
C LYS A 594 -39.52 -14.35 9.28
N ASN A 595 -40.52 -14.66 10.10
CA ASN A 595 -41.87 -14.16 9.97
C ASN A 595 -42.19 -13.01 10.92
N ASN A 596 -41.28 -12.64 11.81
CA ASN A 596 -41.43 -11.49 12.71
C ASN A 596 -41.31 -10.20 11.93
N ILE A 597 -42.28 -9.31 12.01
CA ILE A 597 -42.32 -8.04 11.24
C ILE A 597 -41.10 -7.14 11.46
N GLN A 598 -40.47 -7.20 12.65
CA GLN A 598 -39.29 -6.41 13.00
C GLN A 598 -37.99 -7.11 12.60
N LEU A 599 -37.91 -8.45 12.60
CA LEU A 599 -36.70 -9.22 12.41
C LEU A 599 -36.56 -9.79 11.00
N GLN A 600 -37.65 -9.98 10.25
CA GLN A 600 -37.62 -10.52 8.89
C GLN A 600 -36.69 -9.71 7.94
N HIS A 601 -36.52 -8.43 8.22
CA HIS A 601 -35.70 -7.52 7.43
C HIS A 601 -34.19 -7.74 7.63
N LEU A 602 -33.79 -8.54 8.63
CA LEU A 602 -32.43 -8.97 8.83
C LEU A 602 -32.05 -10.10 7.88
N VAL A 603 -33.03 -10.79 7.25
CA VAL A 603 -32.71 -11.80 6.23
C VAL A 603 -32.36 -11.11 4.93
N GLU A 604 -31.07 -11.21 4.54
CA GLU A 604 -30.55 -10.67 3.29
C GLU A 604 -31.11 -11.43 2.09
N LYS A 605 -31.77 -10.72 1.19
CA LYS A 605 -32.31 -11.29 -0.04
C LYS A 605 -31.33 -11.00 -1.19
N TYR A 606 -30.55 -12.00 -1.57
CA TYR A 606 -29.66 -11.88 -2.72
C TYR A 606 -30.43 -12.07 -4.03
N SER A 607 -30.09 -11.28 -5.04
CA SER A 607 -30.58 -11.53 -6.40
C SER A 607 -30.03 -12.86 -6.93
N ALA A 608 -30.74 -13.52 -7.84
CA ALA A 608 -30.28 -14.77 -8.47
C ALA A 608 -28.85 -14.65 -9.08
N THR A 609 -28.50 -13.45 -9.54
CA THR A 609 -27.20 -13.16 -10.19
C THR A 609 -26.09 -12.73 -9.23
N TYR A 610 -26.36 -12.60 -7.92
CA TYR A 610 -25.39 -12.07 -6.96
C TYR A 610 -24.11 -12.93 -6.84
N PHE A 611 -24.28 -14.25 -6.89
CA PHE A 611 -23.20 -15.24 -6.78
C PHE A 611 -22.67 -15.72 -8.14
N GLU A 612 -23.26 -15.27 -9.24
CA GLU A 612 -22.82 -15.62 -10.57
C GLU A 612 -21.45 -15.02 -10.88
N ARG A 613 -20.67 -15.76 -11.67
CA ARG A 613 -19.40 -15.29 -12.17
C ARG A 613 -19.61 -14.20 -13.22
N THR A 614 -19.06 -13.03 -12.98
CA THR A 614 -19.01 -11.96 -13.94
C THR A 614 -17.69 -12.04 -14.71
N THR A 615 -17.75 -11.94 -16.03
CA THR A 615 -16.57 -12.02 -16.90
C THR A 615 -16.46 -10.78 -17.74
N VAL A 616 -15.31 -10.12 -17.69
CA VAL A 616 -14.88 -9.12 -18.66
C VAL A 616 -14.03 -9.85 -19.69
N PRO A 617 -14.47 -9.95 -20.96
CA PRO A 617 -13.74 -10.67 -21.99
C PRO A 617 -12.54 -9.88 -22.52
N PHE A 618 -11.89 -10.45 -23.52
CA PHE A 618 -10.68 -9.93 -24.14
C PHE A 618 -10.69 -8.43 -24.42
N TYR A 619 -9.51 -7.81 -24.14
CA TYR A 619 -9.14 -6.49 -24.64
C TYR A 619 -7.61 -6.39 -24.77
N MET A 620 -7.15 -5.46 -25.61
CA MET A 620 -5.73 -5.33 -25.93
C MET A 620 -5.35 -3.88 -26.19
N ASP A 621 -4.17 -3.49 -25.67
CA ASP A 621 -3.48 -2.23 -25.99
C ASP A 621 -2.19 -2.51 -26.76
N ILE A 622 -1.96 -1.78 -27.85
CA ILE A 622 -0.72 -1.79 -28.60
C ILE A 622 0.03 -0.48 -28.34
N ASN A 623 1.29 -0.59 -27.90
CA ASN A 623 2.18 0.53 -27.66
C ASN A 623 3.38 0.46 -28.61
N LEU A 624 3.90 1.62 -28.99
CA LEU A 624 5.05 1.75 -29.88
C LEU A 624 6.06 2.74 -29.29
N LYS A 625 7.35 2.36 -29.28
CA LYS A 625 8.46 3.26 -29.03
C LYS A 625 9.44 3.15 -30.19
N ALA A 626 9.77 4.28 -30.82
CA ALA A 626 10.82 4.39 -31.83
C ALA A 626 11.97 5.24 -31.27
N SER A 627 13.18 4.72 -31.31
CA SER A 627 14.36 5.47 -30.85
C SER A 627 15.45 5.50 -31.93
N LYS A 628 16.09 6.65 -32.06
CA LYS A 628 17.15 6.91 -33.02
C LYS A 628 18.42 7.36 -32.29
N ARG A 629 19.49 6.63 -32.49
CA ARG A 629 20.82 7.08 -32.08
C ARG A 629 21.42 7.98 -33.16
N ILE A 630 21.80 9.20 -32.78
CA ILE A 630 22.40 10.22 -33.65
C ILE A 630 23.82 10.46 -33.16
N GLY A 631 24.79 10.06 -33.99
CA GLY A 631 26.21 10.12 -33.60
C GLY A 631 26.51 9.29 -32.34
N LYS A 632 27.46 9.76 -31.54
CA LYS A 632 27.92 9.09 -30.32
C LYS A 632 27.15 9.52 -29.05
N TYR A 633 26.56 10.72 -29.10
CA TYR A 633 26.14 11.44 -27.90
C TYR A 633 24.63 11.54 -27.73
N LEU A 634 23.84 11.50 -28.80
CA LEU A 634 22.42 11.78 -28.74
C LEU A 634 21.58 10.54 -29.06
N ASN A 635 20.60 10.27 -28.20
CA ASN A 635 19.54 9.32 -28.43
C ASN A 635 18.19 10.00 -28.28
N LEU A 636 17.40 10.02 -29.40
CA LEU A 636 16.03 10.54 -29.43
C LEU A 636 15.06 9.37 -29.43
N ALA A 637 14.00 9.47 -28.68
CA ALA A 637 12.92 8.48 -28.70
C ALA A 637 11.56 9.17 -28.71
N PHE A 638 10.65 8.60 -29.51
CA PHE A 638 9.23 8.91 -29.49
C PHE A 638 8.47 7.66 -29.05
N TYR A 639 7.45 7.84 -28.23
CA TYR A 639 6.61 6.74 -27.82
C TYR A 639 5.13 7.14 -27.91
N VAL A 640 4.33 6.14 -28.23
CA VAL A 640 2.87 6.22 -28.24
C VAL A 640 2.35 5.02 -27.43
N ASN A 641 1.71 5.29 -26.33
CA ASN A 641 0.96 4.30 -25.60
C ASN A 641 -0.47 4.29 -26.11
N ARG A 642 -1.06 3.10 -26.19
CA ARG A 642 -2.39 2.92 -26.79
C ARG A 642 -2.48 3.46 -28.22
N LEU A 643 -1.45 3.18 -29.03
CA LEU A 643 -1.47 3.45 -30.47
C LEU A 643 -2.71 2.83 -31.14
N LEU A 644 -3.06 1.63 -30.68
CA LEU A 644 -4.29 0.92 -31.03
C LEU A 644 -4.83 0.24 -29.78
N GLY A 645 -6.09 0.50 -29.46
CA GLY A 645 -6.84 -0.16 -28.38
C GLY A 645 -7.99 -0.98 -28.97
N ILE A 646 -8.06 -2.26 -28.62
CA ILE A 646 -9.14 -3.17 -29.02
C ILE A 646 -9.94 -3.52 -27.78
N TYR A 647 -11.16 -3.01 -27.69
CA TYR A 647 -12.07 -3.14 -26.54
C TYR A 647 -13.46 -3.56 -27.01
N PRO A 648 -13.68 -4.83 -27.40
CA PRO A 648 -14.99 -5.28 -27.85
C PRO A 648 -16.05 -5.08 -26.78
N ASP A 649 -17.21 -4.62 -27.17
CA ASP A 649 -18.39 -4.60 -26.32
C ASP A 649 -18.76 -6.01 -25.87
N TYR A 650 -19.39 -6.15 -24.70
CA TYR A 650 -19.83 -7.42 -24.19
C TYR A 650 -21.14 -7.29 -23.41
N THR A 651 -21.86 -8.39 -23.25
CA THR A 651 -23.09 -8.42 -22.46
C THR A 651 -22.81 -8.97 -21.07
N LEU A 652 -23.20 -8.22 -20.03
CA LEU A 652 -23.15 -8.65 -18.65
C LEU A 652 -24.55 -8.66 -18.07
N ARG A 653 -25.03 -9.83 -17.65
CA ARG A 653 -26.38 -10.01 -17.07
C ARG A 653 -27.47 -9.43 -17.94
N GLY A 654 -27.39 -9.64 -19.25
CA GLY A 654 -28.35 -9.11 -20.23
C GLY A 654 -28.18 -7.63 -20.60
N VAL A 655 -27.27 -6.91 -19.95
CA VAL A 655 -27.00 -5.48 -20.23
C VAL A 655 -25.73 -5.34 -21.06
N LEU A 656 -25.85 -4.64 -22.19
CA LEU A 656 -24.71 -4.33 -23.05
C LEU A 656 -23.75 -3.38 -22.35
N GLN A 657 -22.51 -3.83 -22.18
CA GLN A 657 -21.39 -3.04 -21.66
C GLN A 657 -20.59 -2.51 -22.83
N ARG A 658 -20.75 -1.23 -23.14
CA ARG A 658 -19.95 -0.56 -24.16
C ARG A 658 -18.60 -0.18 -23.59
N ARG A 659 -17.53 -0.45 -24.35
CA ARG A 659 -16.16 -0.11 -23.98
C ARG A 659 -15.54 0.81 -25.02
N THR A 660 -14.94 1.87 -24.55
CA THR A 660 -14.15 2.80 -25.36
C THR A 660 -12.68 2.72 -24.97
N SER A 661 -11.80 2.65 -25.95
CA SER A 661 -10.37 2.82 -25.71
C SER A 661 -10.11 4.27 -25.30
N GLU A 662 -9.23 4.44 -24.32
CA GLU A 662 -8.73 5.77 -24.00
C GLU A 662 -7.88 6.31 -25.16
N SER A 663 -7.82 7.64 -25.31
CA SER A 663 -7.05 8.30 -26.36
C SER A 663 -5.57 7.90 -26.33
N PRO A 664 -4.89 7.81 -27.48
CA PRO A 664 -3.47 7.60 -27.54
C PRO A 664 -2.70 8.65 -26.72
N TYR A 665 -1.70 8.18 -26.01
CA TYR A 665 -0.83 9.02 -25.19
C TYR A 665 0.59 8.95 -25.75
N PHE A 666 1.13 10.09 -26.11
CA PHE A 666 2.44 10.18 -26.76
C PHE A 666 3.40 11.15 -26.05
N GLY A 667 4.67 10.90 -26.24
CA GLY A 667 5.73 11.73 -25.69
C GLY A 667 7.05 11.51 -26.39
N MET A 668 8.01 12.32 -26.00
CA MET A 668 9.38 12.27 -26.50
C MET A 668 10.39 12.21 -25.37
N GLU A 669 11.52 11.62 -25.67
CA GLU A 669 12.67 11.52 -24.75
C GLU A 669 13.95 11.81 -25.52
N MET A 670 14.79 12.65 -24.96
CA MET A 670 16.10 12.98 -25.47
C MET A 670 17.15 12.67 -24.40
N ASN A 671 18.11 11.83 -24.73
CA ASN A 671 19.24 11.49 -23.84
C ASN A 671 20.55 11.92 -24.52
N LEU A 672 21.30 12.74 -23.81
CA LEU A 672 22.66 13.18 -24.18
C LEU A 672 23.67 12.51 -23.26
N THR A 673 24.77 12.00 -23.82
CA THR A 673 25.86 11.38 -23.04
C THR A 673 27.20 11.82 -23.64
N PHE A 674 28.02 12.51 -22.83
CA PHE A 674 29.28 13.12 -23.27
C PHE A 674 30.53 12.42 -22.73
#